data_4ce2dac5ca167363484e64adfd45ac1d
#
_entry.id   4ce2dac5ca167363484e64adfd45ac1d
#
_cell.length_a   1.000
_cell.length_b   1.000
_cell.length_c   1.000
_cell.angle_alpha   90.00
_cell.angle_beta   90.00
_cell.angle_gamma   90.00
#
_symmetry.space_group_name_H-M   'P 1'
#
loop_
_entity.id
_entity.type
_entity.pdbx_description
1 polymer ?
#
loop_
_entity_poly.entity_id
_entity_poly.type
_entity_poly.pdbx_seq_one_letter_code
_entity_poly.pdbx_strand_id
1 'polypeptide(L)'
;MEVTRCGIHGFHETIGLDTDELRFFWALQSSNSKAQQVAYRITVSSDKGTLNERPDAWDSGRVQSDAQRNIICKPKSGFKSTTTYYWQVTVWDQDENSSQSTVNEFYTSYPRSSRLLPPYSMNQTYMPHTSLIFRTWFENEADRWKAVWIGNGGDKPIYLRKSVQPRSTKRVEKVVVFASGLGHFNLSVNGKPASPHVLDPGWTNYHRTVQFVGYDVTSQWSDKDNVIGAHVGNGFYAGDQGDRFFWPMYEDNTYVRYGNELCFFAEVHVHYDDGSHETIISDPSWKVRKSATTLANIYASEDHDRREYPVGWDAPGFDDSTWKPAKPLTGPRGKLRYQSQPPVILHNTFTPVRQKQLRPGVTMFDLGQNSSIMPRIEVNGPAGSEIIIRYSETVDDDGAVFMPDPLFKEFEYGVYTKFILAGTSDKDIWMPDFSFTSARYIQIEGASLDRNDDLPTIHSVTARHVSSAARQLGYVKTDKQDVNDLINACYWSFSSNIFSYHTDCPQIEKFGWLEVTSLLAPATQYVRDMEAVYSKILDDIIDTQESNGLVPTMAPEIRYMCGPLHDTITWGCAIAFLPELIKQYYGSTEVFGKIYQPCIRYMEYMKTRERQGGLIEHGLGDWGRDIAFGNHQANIETAVYYQCLRNVALMAKELGHLDDEAKFTAWAERIYAVYNKHLLITDKTSRPYAFYTSLDNPGTHDCTMVAQAMALQFGLVPAEYRADVIKAFLSACEASGNRIEAGEIGLKYLWNTLADPDVNRPDIVLEMARQEEHPSYMRFLRRGETTLLEFWQDACRSKCHDMLGTIYEWFYEAVLGVKPVGDAYSTWALRPPFASEFGLVEGEVDSPYGLIKVRFERTAGGDVRLDVRVPTSTTCTLVLPAGVRVVSGLPAEVQTSSIGEDVALPQGTYQLVLLL
;
A
#
# COMPACT_ATOMS: atom_id res chain seq x y z
N MET A 1 7.69 16.06 29.45
CA MET A 1 7.72 15.55 28.04
C MET A 1 7.65 14.03 28.11
N GLU A 2 6.87 13.36 27.26
CA GLU A 2 6.62 11.91 27.31
C GLU A 2 6.81 11.31 25.92
N VAL A 3 7.41 10.12 25.84
CA VAL A 3 7.53 9.36 24.59
C VAL A 3 6.23 8.59 24.38
N THR A 4 5.49 8.90 23.32
CA THR A 4 4.14 8.34 23.09
C THR A 4 4.12 7.25 22.04
N ARG A 5 5.05 7.28 21.09
CA ARG A 5 5.21 6.30 20.01
C ARG A 5 6.68 6.16 19.67
N CYS A 6 7.11 4.95 19.43
CA CYS A 6 8.45 4.68 18.90
C CYS A 6 8.44 3.42 18.04
N GLY A 7 9.37 3.31 17.12
CA GLY A 7 9.44 2.21 16.16
C GLY A 7 10.76 2.19 15.38
N ILE A 8 10.76 1.34 14.38
CA ILE A 8 11.88 1.13 13.45
C ILE A 8 11.37 1.42 12.04
N HIS A 9 12.01 2.36 11.34
CA HIS A 9 11.64 2.74 9.97
C HIS A 9 11.67 1.53 9.02
N GLY A 10 10.69 1.47 8.13
CA GLY A 10 10.59 0.43 7.11
C GLY A 10 10.03 -0.92 7.60
N PHE A 11 9.62 -1.03 8.88
CA PHE A 11 9.08 -2.26 9.45
C PHE A 11 7.77 -2.01 10.19
N HIS A 12 6.74 -2.77 9.84
CA HIS A 12 5.46 -2.76 10.56
C HIS A 12 5.50 -3.68 11.79
N GLU A 13 5.94 -4.91 11.59
CA GLU A 13 6.19 -5.90 12.63
C GLU A 13 7.69 -6.10 12.81
N THR A 14 8.10 -6.60 13.96
CA THR A 14 9.51 -6.72 14.34
C THR A 14 9.92 -8.14 14.73
N ILE A 15 9.20 -9.17 14.20
CA ILE A 15 9.50 -10.59 14.45
C ILE A 15 10.13 -11.19 13.19
N GLY A 16 11.42 -11.15 13.07
CA GLY A 16 12.17 -11.74 11.94
C GLY A 16 13.08 -10.79 11.20
N LEU A 17 13.50 -9.68 11.84
CA LEU A 17 14.35 -8.68 11.21
C LEU A 17 15.63 -9.31 10.65
N ASP A 18 15.90 -9.04 9.39
CA ASP A 18 16.99 -9.63 8.60
C ASP A 18 18.09 -8.62 8.23
N THR A 19 18.17 -7.47 8.94
CA THR A 19 19.11 -6.37 8.69
C THR A 19 20.05 -6.15 9.84
N ASP A 20 21.29 -5.70 9.53
CA ASP A 20 22.32 -5.33 10.50
C ASP A 20 22.27 -3.83 10.89
N GLU A 21 21.45 -3.05 10.20
CA GLU A 21 21.25 -1.63 10.44
C GLU A 21 19.78 -1.34 10.67
N LEU A 22 19.47 -0.74 11.83
CA LEU A 22 18.13 -0.30 12.18
C LEU A 22 18.08 1.22 12.28
N ARG A 23 16.96 1.82 11.96
CA ARG A 23 16.74 3.27 12.07
C ARG A 23 15.56 3.53 12.98
N PHE A 24 15.83 4.01 14.18
CA PHE A 24 14.81 4.29 15.19
C PHE A 24 14.13 5.64 14.97
N PHE A 25 12.88 5.71 15.40
CA PHE A 25 12.11 6.94 15.49
C PHE A 25 11.24 6.94 16.75
N TRP A 26 10.84 8.13 17.18
CA TRP A 26 9.83 8.32 18.23
C TRP A 26 9.06 9.62 18.07
N ALA A 27 7.90 9.69 18.74
CA ALA A 27 7.08 10.89 18.85
C ALA A 27 6.95 11.28 20.33
N LEU A 28 6.83 12.56 20.57
CA LEU A 28 6.77 13.14 21.90
C LEU A 28 5.43 13.83 22.15
N GLN A 29 5.01 13.86 23.39
CA GLN A 29 3.89 14.66 23.87
C GLN A 29 4.32 15.45 25.13
N SER A 30 3.91 16.73 25.20
CA SER A 30 4.10 17.57 26.37
C SER A 30 2.89 18.45 26.61
N SER A 31 2.52 18.65 27.85
CA SER A 31 1.57 19.70 28.28
C SER A 31 2.23 21.08 28.37
N ASN A 32 3.57 21.13 28.41
CA ASN A 32 4.34 22.37 28.39
C ASN A 32 4.65 22.74 26.94
N SER A 33 4.09 23.87 26.47
CA SER A 33 4.30 24.38 25.10
C SER A 33 5.74 24.79 24.80
N LYS A 34 6.58 24.91 25.81
CA LYS A 34 8.01 25.26 25.68
C LYS A 34 8.93 24.06 25.76
N ALA A 35 8.41 22.85 26.05
CA ALA A 35 9.26 21.68 26.20
C ALA A 35 9.85 21.27 24.84
N GLN A 36 11.17 21.21 24.76
CA GLN A 36 11.91 20.79 23.58
C GLN A 36 12.90 19.70 23.95
N GLN A 37 12.99 18.67 23.11
CA GLN A 37 14.05 17.68 23.26
C GLN A 37 15.39 18.35 22.97
N VAL A 38 16.36 18.16 23.88
CA VAL A 38 17.75 18.63 23.70
C VAL A 38 18.74 17.47 23.61
N ALA A 39 18.36 16.30 24.11
CA ALA A 39 19.19 15.11 24.03
C ALA A 39 18.35 13.83 23.99
N TYR A 40 18.96 12.76 23.49
CA TYR A 40 18.44 11.41 23.57
C TYR A 40 19.52 10.39 23.91
N ARG A 41 19.11 9.19 24.34
CA ARG A 41 19.94 7.99 24.43
C ARG A 41 19.06 6.79 24.03
N ILE A 42 19.57 5.93 23.16
CA ILE A 42 18.94 4.66 22.81
C ILE A 42 19.85 3.53 23.28
N THR A 43 19.27 2.57 23.94
CA THR A 43 19.96 1.35 24.38
C THR A 43 19.30 0.13 23.75
N VAL A 44 20.12 -0.86 23.34
CA VAL A 44 19.67 -2.14 22.76
C VAL A 44 20.42 -3.27 23.44
N SER A 45 19.71 -4.25 23.99
CA SER A 45 20.31 -5.39 24.69
C SER A 45 19.57 -6.68 24.42
N SER A 46 20.27 -7.81 24.36
CA SER A 46 19.67 -9.14 24.32
C SER A 46 19.10 -9.58 25.68
N ASP A 47 19.47 -8.91 26.76
CA ASP A 47 18.93 -9.12 28.10
C ASP A 47 18.21 -7.88 28.59
N LYS A 48 16.91 -8.03 28.88
CA LYS A 48 16.08 -6.95 29.39
C LYS A 48 16.57 -6.38 30.74
N GLY A 49 17.19 -7.21 31.56
CA GLY A 49 17.71 -6.80 32.88
C GLY A 49 18.93 -5.88 32.80
N THR A 50 19.72 -5.98 31.73
CA THR A 50 20.94 -5.19 31.52
C THR A 50 20.73 -3.98 30.62
N LEU A 51 19.52 -3.81 30.05
CA LEU A 51 19.21 -2.83 29.00
C LEU A 51 19.64 -1.38 29.35
N ASN A 52 19.45 -0.95 30.58
CA ASN A 52 19.74 0.44 30.99
C ASN A 52 21.13 0.62 31.59
N GLU A 53 21.70 -0.44 32.15
CA GLU A 53 22.97 -0.38 32.87
C GLU A 53 24.17 -0.76 32.00
N ARG A 54 24.06 -1.89 31.27
CA ARG A 54 25.12 -2.45 30.42
C ARG A 54 24.54 -3.14 29.21
N PRO A 55 23.97 -2.39 28.26
CA PRO A 55 23.42 -3.00 27.05
C PRO A 55 24.55 -3.71 26.27
N ASP A 56 24.29 -4.96 25.90
CA ASP A 56 25.30 -5.81 25.26
C ASP A 56 25.36 -5.63 23.75
N ALA A 57 24.33 -5.07 23.11
CA ALA A 57 24.27 -4.90 21.67
C ALA A 57 24.67 -3.49 21.22
N TRP A 58 24.00 -2.46 21.75
CA TRP A 58 24.28 -1.09 21.32
C TRP A 58 23.82 -0.04 22.34
N ASP A 59 24.59 1.03 22.43
CA ASP A 59 24.30 2.21 23.25
C ASP A 59 24.75 3.46 22.48
N SER A 60 23.82 4.35 22.17
CA SER A 60 24.16 5.62 21.54
C SER A 60 24.95 6.56 22.44
N GLY A 61 24.97 6.29 23.77
CA GLY A 61 25.29 7.29 24.75
C GLY A 61 24.27 8.43 24.76
N ARG A 62 24.49 9.44 25.63
CA ARG A 62 23.64 10.65 25.60
C ARG A 62 24.12 11.54 24.45
N VAL A 63 23.27 11.66 23.41
CA VAL A 63 23.52 12.47 22.21
C VAL A 63 22.80 13.80 22.37
N GLN A 64 23.51 14.93 22.28
CA GLN A 64 22.92 16.27 22.29
C GLN A 64 22.33 16.56 20.91
N SER A 65 21.01 16.36 20.79
CA SER A 65 20.27 16.53 19.54
C SER A 65 18.77 16.53 19.81
N ASP A 66 18.03 17.27 19.00
CA ASP A 66 16.59 17.27 18.89
C ASP A 66 16.04 16.25 17.88
N ALA A 67 16.94 15.53 17.18
CA ALA A 67 16.56 14.51 16.22
C ALA A 67 15.73 13.40 16.87
N GLN A 68 14.62 13.05 16.22
CA GLN A 68 13.67 12.02 16.64
C GLN A 68 13.46 10.94 15.59
N ARG A 69 14.24 10.99 14.47
CA ARG A 69 14.05 10.13 13.31
C ARG A 69 15.37 9.77 12.68
N ASN A 70 15.38 8.66 11.92
CA ASN A 70 16.57 8.15 11.24
C ASN A 70 17.78 7.93 12.16
N ILE A 71 17.54 7.60 13.43
CA ILE A 71 18.63 7.35 14.38
C ILE A 71 19.20 5.97 14.09
N ILE A 72 20.40 5.96 13.49
CA ILE A 72 21.03 4.74 13.00
C ILE A 72 21.62 3.95 14.17
N CYS A 73 21.17 2.71 14.29
CA CYS A 73 21.75 1.69 15.15
C CYS A 73 22.45 0.65 14.28
N LYS A 74 23.76 0.54 14.44
CA LYS A 74 24.61 -0.43 13.75
C LYS A 74 25.62 -0.99 14.73
N PRO A 75 25.30 -2.11 15.43
CA PRO A 75 26.23 -2.74 16.34
C PRO A 75 27.52 -3.16 15.62
N LYS A 76 28.67 -2.99 16.25
CA LYS A 76 29.98 -3.34 15.65
C LYS A 76 30.09 -4.82 15.30
N SER A 77 29.47 -5.69 16.08
CA SER A 77 29.44 -7.14 15.89
C SER A 77 28.23 -7.64 15.07
N GLY A 78 27.38 -6.73 14.59
CA GLY A 78 26.06 -7.09 14.06
C GLY A 78 25.11 -7.59 15.15
N PHE A 79 23.87 -7.92 14.76
CA PHE A 79 22.92 -8.61 15.63
C PHE A 79 23.13 -10.11 15.53
N LYS A 80 22.98 -10.84 16.65
CA LYS A 80 22.95 -12.30 16.62
C LYS A 80 21.66 -12.79 15.98
N SER A 81 21.72 -13.83 15.18
CA SER A 81 20.56 -14.47 14.59
C SER A 81 19.65 -15.10 15.64
N THR A 82 18.38 -15.22 15.32
CA THR A 82 17.33 -15.89 16.13
C THR A 82 17.35 -15.46 17.60
N THR A 83 17.51 -14.16 17.84
CA THR A 83 17.69 -13.59 19.18
C THR A 83 16.66 -12.49 19.42
N THR A 84 16.07 -12.48 20.61
CA THR A 84 15.26 -11.35 21.08
C THR A 84 16.19 -10.23 21.54
N TYR A 85 15.91 -9.02 21.09
CA TYR A 85 16.52 -7.79 21.57
C TYR A 85 15.46 -6.87 22.16
N TYR A 86 15.82 -6.21 23.24
CA TYR A 86 15.04 -5.19 23.90
C TYR A 86 15.65 -3.84 23.62
N TRP A 87 14.84 -2.81 23.47
CA TRP A 87 15.36 -1.46 23.28
C TRP A 87 14.47 -0.41 23.95
N GLN A 88 15.08 0.71 24.27
CA GLN A 88 14.43 1.82 24.91
C GLN A 88 15.07 3.14 24.51
N VAL A 89 14.27 4.19 24.37
CA VAL A 89 14.76 5.55 24.20
C VAL A 89 14.53 6.35 25.47
N THR A 90 15.55 7.09 25.90
CA THR A 90 15.49 8.12 26.94
C THR A 90 15.68 9.46 26.27
N VAL A 91 14.81 10.43 26.58
CA VAL A 91 14.89 11.80 26.04
C VAL A 91 15.02 12.79 27.19
N TRP A 92 15.70 13.92 26.95
CA TRP A 92 15.84 15.01 27.91
C TRP A 92 15.30 16.30 27.29
N ASP A 93 14.61 17.09 28.12
CA ASP A 93 14.19 18.43 27.76
C ASP A 93 15.26 19.48 28.14
N GLN A 94 14.99 20.73 27.79
CA GLN A 94 15.89 21.87 28.08
C GLN A 94 16.09 22.15 29.58
N ASP A 95 15.22 21.63 30.44
CA ASP A 95 15.29 21.75 31.91
C ASP A 95 15.92 20.51 32.54
N GLU A 96 16.59 19.66 31.75
CA GLU A 96 17.23 18.39 32.14
C GLU A 96 16.25 17.33 32.70
N ASN A 97 14.95 17.51 32.55
CA ASN A 97 14.00 16.44 32.88
C ASN A 97 14.06 15.34 31.86
N SER A 98 14.10 14.09 32.32
CA SER A 98 14.15 12.93 31.41
C SER A 98 12.85 12.15 31.39
N SER A 99 12.55 11.56 30.24
CA SER A 99 11.46 10.59 30.06
C SER A 99 11.95 9.41 29.25
N GLN A 100 11.39 8.24 29.53
CA GLN A 100 11.74 7.00 28.84
C GLN A 100 10.52 6.44 28.11
N SER A 101 10.74 5.81 26.95
CA SER A 101 9.73 4.97 26.34
C SER A 101 9.42 3.74 27.19
N THR A 102 8.36 3.05 26.87
CA THR A 102 8.23 1.62 27.23
C THR A 102 9.42 0.86 26.65
N VAL A 103 9.75 -0.28 27.27
CA VAL A 103 10.71 -1.22 26.67
C VAL A 103 10.01 -1.90 25.50
N ASN A 104 10.61 -1.78 24.33
CA ASN A 104 10.17 -2.42 23.09
C ASN A 104 11.06 -3.63 22.81
N GLU A 105 10.59 -4.53 21.95
CA GLU A 105 11.36 -5.69 21.53
C GLU A 105 11.34 -5.88 20.03
N PHE A 106 12.38 -6.53 19.52
CA PHE A 106 12.39 -7.13 18.19
C PHE A 106 13.08 -8.49 18.22
N TYR A 107 12.75 -9.33 17.26
CA TYR A 107 13.38 -10.63 17.12
C TYR A 107 14.07 -10.72 15.76
N THR A 108 15.34 -11.14 15.76
CA THR A 108 16.11 -11.26 14.54
C THR A 108 15.93 -12.61 13.86
N SER A 109 15.96 -12.63 12.55
CA SER A 109 16.18 -13.82 11.74
C SER A 109 17.65 -13.94 11.33
N TYR A 110 17.91 -14.61 10.21
CA TYR A 110 19.24 -14.66 9.61
C TYR A 110 19.53 -13.40 8.79
N PRO A 111 20.73 -12.80 8.87
CA PRO A 111 21.05 -11.55 8.19
C PRO A 111 20.94 -11.64 6.66
N ARG A 112 20.57 -10.54 6.02
CA ARG A 112 20.56 -10.38 4.54
C ARG A 112 21.94 -10.63 3.91
N SER A 113 23.02 -10.42 4.66
CA SER A 113 24.40 -10.57 4.24
C SER A 113 24.83 -12.01 3.99
N SER A 114 23.97 -13.02 4.23
CA SER A 114 24.24 -14.39 3.82
C SER A 114 24.37 -14.47 2.30
N ARG A 115 25.55 -14.12 1.87
CA ARG A 115 26.19 -13.98 0.57
C ARG A 115 25.32 -14.12 -0.67
N LEU A 116 25.31 -13.02 -1.43
CA LEU A 116 25.12 -12.94 -2.86
C LEU A 116 25.76 -14.11 -3.59
N LEU A 117 24.97 -14.87 -4.30
CA LEU A 117 25.49 -15.59 -5.45
C LEU A 117 26.02 -14.57 -6.45
N PRO A 118 27.13 -14.85 -7.16
CA PRO A 118 27.66 -13.96 -8.18
C PRO A 118 26.58 -13.67 -9.24
N PRO A 119 26.62 -12.49 -9.89
CA PRO A 119 25.65 -12.15 -10.92
C PRO A 119 25.71 -13.24 -12.00
N TYR A 120 24.58 -13.89 -12.22
CA TYR A 120 24.44 -14.87 -13.29
C TYR A 120 24.62 -14.17 -14.63
N SER A 121 25.67 -14.53 -15.37
CA SER A 121 25.77 -14.23 -16.79
C SER A 121 24.68 -15.04 -17.52
N MET A 122 23.88 -14.39 -18.32
CA MET A 122 22.75 -14.96 -19.06
C MET A 122 23.11 -15.96 -20.17
N ASN A 123 24.20 -16.72 -20.04
CA ASN A 123 24.59 -17.74 -20.99
C ASN A 123 24.89 -19.05 -20.28
N GLN A 124 23.84 -19.75 -19.83
CA GLN A 124 23.96 -21.19 -19.60
C GLN A 124 22.68 -21.94 -19.97
N THR A 125 22.78 -22.59 -21.10
CA THR A 125 21.99 -23.70 -21.58
C THR A 125 21.64 -24.70 -20.48
N TYR A 126 20.43 -25.20 -20.54
CA TYR A 126 19.88 -26.34 -19.80
C TYR A 126 20.96 -27.33 -19.32
N MET A 127 20.99 -27.59 -17.99
CA MET A 127 21.71 -28.75 -17.44
C MET A 127 20.73 -29.74 -16.82
N PRO A 128 20.90 -31.05 -17.04
CA PRO A 128 19.99 -32.06 -16.52
C PRO A 128 20.23 -32.36 -15.04
N HIS A 129 19.17 -32.81 -14.39
CA HIS A 129 19.05 -33.19 -12.99
C HIS A 129 20.18 -34.08 -12.51
N THR A 130 20.93 -33.67 -11.49
CA THR A 130 21.63 -34.60 -10.60
C THR A 130 21.55 -34.14 -9.16
N SER A 131 21.20 -35.10 -8.32
CA SER A 131 20.94 -35.02 -6.88
C SER A 131 22.11 -34.54 -5.99
N LEU A 132 23.22 -34.11 -6.57
CA LEU A 132 24.41 -33.65 -5.84
C LEU A 132 24.44 -32.16 -5.55
N ILE A 133 23.59 -31.36 -6.20
CA ILE A 133 23.57 -29.90 -6.03
C ILE A 133 22.95 -29.49 -4.69
N PHE A 134 22.09 -30.33 -4.11
CA PHE A 134 21.42 -30.08 -2.84
C PHE A 134 22.34 -29.99 -1.62
N ARG A 135 23.50 -30.63 -1.65
CA ARG A 135 24.41 -30.68 -0.49
C ARG A 135 25.39 -29.53 -0.41
N THR A 136 25.77 -28.93 -1.54
CA THR A 136 26.79 -27.90 -1.57
C THR A 136 26.30 -26.48 -1.32
N TRP A 137 25.00 -26.27 -1.26
CA TRP A 137 24.41 -24.96 -1.05
C TRP A 137 24.21 -24.60 0.44
N PHE A 138 24.29 -25.59 1.33
CA PHE A 138 23.98 -25.45 2.76
C PHE A 138 25.10 -25.92 3.70
N GLU A 139 26.29 -26.18 3.20
CA GLU A 139 27.41 -26.58 4.07
C GLU A 139 28.21 -25.38 4.56
N ASN A 140 28.21 -25.24 5.88
CA ASN A 140 29.09 -24.43 6.72
C ASN A 140 28.81 -22.92 6.86
N GLU A 141 27.78 -22.58 7.67
CA GLU A 141 27.78 -21.38 8.54
C GLU A 141 26.64 -21.49 9.56
N ALA A 142 26.88 -21.21 10.81
CA ALA A 142 25.92 -21.31 11.92
C ALA A 142 24.68 -20.42 11.78
N ASP A 143 24.72 -19.46 10.85
CA ASP A 143 23.70 -18.43 10.61
C ASP A 143 22.97 -18.62 9.26
N ARG A 144 22.57 -19.86 8.94
CA ARG A 144 21.86 -20.15 7.70
C ARG A 144 20.59 -20.94 7.95
N TRP A 145 19.61 -20.72 7.05
CA TRP A 145 18.40 -21.53 6.97
C TRP A 145 18.74 -23.02 6.83
N LYS A 146 18.15 -23.86 7.68
CA LYS A 146 18.33 -25.31 7.71
C LYS A 146 17.15 -26.05 7.09
N ALA A 147 15.99 -25.41 7.03
CA ALA A 147 14.77 -25.94 6.44
C ALA A 147 14.91 -26.09 4.93
N VAL A 148 14.13 -26.99 4.35
CA VAL A 148 14.01 -27.18 2.91
C VAL A 148 12.57 -26.91 2.46
N TRP A 149 12.41 -26.51 1.20
CA TRP A 149 11.11 -26.41 0.59
C TRP A 149 10.49 -27.81 0.47
N ILE A 150 9.25 -27.96 0.92
CA ILE A 150 8.51 -29.22 0.89
C ILE A 150 7.13 -29.03 0.26
N GLY A 151 6.58 -30.08 -0.33
CA GLY A 151 5.25 -30.12 -0.91
C GLY A 151 4.86 -31.53 -1.32
N ASN A 152 3.88 -31.66 -2.21
CA ASN A 152 3.50 -32.96 -2.79
C ASN A 152 4.01 -33.15 -4.23
N GLY A 153 4.62 -32.13 -4.83
CA GLY A 153 5.06 -32.11 -6.23
C GLY A 153 3.91 -31.86 -7.21
N GLY A 154 2.91 -31.07 -6.82
CA GLY A 154 1.77 -30.68 -7.65
C GLY A 154 1.35 -29.25 -7.37
N ASP A 155 0.43 -28.78 -8.18
CA ASP A 155 -0.06 -27.39 -8.24
C ASP A 155 -1.44 -27.18 -7.58
N LYS A 156 -2.03 -28.20 -7.01
CA LYS A 156 -3.32 -28.10 -6.30
C LYS A 156 -3.12 -27.89 -4.81
N PRO A 157 -4.03 -27.16 -4.12
CA PRO A 157 -3.91 -26.88 -2.68
C PRO A 157 -3.65 -28.10 -1.84
N ILE A 158 -2.82 -27.93 -0.80
CA ILE A 158 -2.34 -29.00 0.06
C ILE A 158 -2.44 -28.64 1.54
N TYR A 159 -2.65 -29.66 2.37
CA TYR A 159 -2.40 -29.61 3.80
C TYR A 159 -1.06 -30.26 4.11
N LEU A 160 -0.28 -29.61 4.96
CA LEU A 160 0.97 -30.10 5.52
C LEU A 160 0.86 -30.11 7.04
N ARG A 161 1.39 -31.12 7.69
CA ARG A 161 1.44 -31.17 9.17
C ARG A 161 2.69 -31.81 9.69
N LYS A 162 3.09 -31.38 10.88
CA LYS A 162 4.19 -31.95 11.65
C LYS A 162 3.77 -32.12 13.11
N SER A 163 3.78 -33.37 13.61
CA SER A 163 3.68 -33.62 15.04
C SER A 163 5.07 -33.50 15.67
N VAL A 164 5.14 -32.78 16.77
CA VAL A 164 6.36 -32.50 17.51
C VAL A 164 6.17 -32.92 18.96
N GLN A 165 7.06 -33.78 19.44
CA GLN A 165 7.14 -34.11 20.86
C GLN A 165 8.23 -33.25 21.50
N PRO A 166 7.97 -32.62 22.64
CA PRO A 166 9.00 -31.88 23.36
C PRO A 166 10.19 -32.79 23.68
N ARG A 167 11.39 -32.35 23.30
CA ARG A 167 12.63 -33.09 23.61
C ARG A 167 13.17 -32.78 24.99
N SER A 168 12.66 -31.73 25.59
CA SER A 168 13.11 -31.23 26.88
C SER A 168 11.96 -31.21 27.90
N THR A 169 12.27 -31.46 29.17
CA THR A 169 11.38 -31.24 30.32
C THR A 169 11.50 -29.80 30.84
N LYS A 170 12.28 -28.94 30.17
CA LYS A 170 12.51 -27.54 30.51
C LYS A 170 11.29 -26.71 30.13
N ARG A 171 11.14 -25.59 30.82
CA ARG A 171 10.06 -24.65 30.54
C ARG A 171 10.37 -23.90 29.23
N VAL A 172 9.39 -23.83 28.33
CA VAL A 172 9.46 -23.03 27.12
C VAL A 172 9.27 -21.56 27.49
N GLU A 173 10.20 -20.72 27.05
CA GLU A 173 10.16 -19.28 27.25
C GLU A 173 9.56 -18.57 26.04
N LYS A 174 10.02 -18.93 24.82
CA LYS A 174 9.56 -18.31 23.57
C LYS A 174 9.57 -19.32 22.42
N VAL A 175 8.56 -19.24 21.57
CA VAL A 175 8.50 -20.01 20.31
C VAL A 175 8.21 -19.07 19.16
N VAL A 176 9.14 -19.01 18.19
CA VAL A 176 9.00 -18.22 16.97
C VAL A 176 9.02 -19.14 15.77
N VAL A 177 8.10 -18.94 14.85
CA VAL A 177 8.07 -19.64 13.57
C VAL A 177 8.41 -18.64 12.45
N PHE A 178 9.38 -19.00 11.63
CA PHE A 178 9.59 -18.37 10.34
C PHE A 178 9.02 -19.28 9.26
N ALA A 179 8.11 -18.78 8.44
CA ALA A 179 7.48 -19.58 7.40
C ALA A 179 7.26 -18.81 6.10
N SER A 180 7.25 -19.55 5.01
CA SER A 180 6.81 -19.09 3.69
C SER A 180 6.12 -20.23 2.97
N GLY A 181 5.00 -19.93 2.31
CA GLY A 181 4.24 -20.89 1.51
C GLY A 181 3.82 -20.25 0.20
N LEU A 182 4.16 -20.89 -0.90
CA LEU A 182 3.97 -20.30 -2.20
C LEU A 182 2.91 -21.06 -3.00
N GLY A 183 1.81 -20.35 -3.44
CA GLY A 183 1.57 -18.87 -3.47
C GLY A 183 1.11 -18.20 -2.17
N HIS A 184 0.16 -18.73 -1.41
CA HIS A 184 -0.26 -18.24 -0.11
C HIS A 184 -0.37 -19.40 0.86
N PHE A 185 -0.27 -19.12 2.17
CA PHE A 185 -0.44 -20.15 3.20
C PHE A 185 -1.12 -19.61 4.45
N ASN A 186 -1.83 -20.50 5.13
CA ASN A 186 -2.31 -20.30 6.49
C ASN A 186 -1.53 -21.23 7.42
N LEU A 187 -0.94 -20.68 8.49
CA LEU A 187 -0.20 -21.42 9.51
C LEU A 187 -1.06 -21.63 10.75
N SER A 188 -1.07 -22.84 11.30
CA SER A 188 -1.70 -23.15 12.57
C SER A 188 -0.76 -23.89 13.53
N VAL A 189 -1.01 -23.71 14.83
CA VAL A 189 -0.34 -24.44 15.90
C VAL A 189 -1.40 -24.98 16.84
N ASN A 190 -1.44 -26.31 17.03
CA ASN A 190 -2.38 -27.00 17.91
C ASN A 190 -3.86 -26.67 17.60
N GLY A 191 -4.21 -26.57 16.30
CA GLY A 191 -5.57 -26.27 15.84
C GLY A 191 -5.97 -24.78 15.93
N LYS A 192 -5.02 -23.89 16.21
CA LYS A 192 -5.26 -22.44 16.28
C LYS A 192 -4.45 -21.70 15.22
N PRO A 193 -5.02 -20.70 14.52
CA PRO A 193 -4.25 -19.88 13.61
C PRO A 193 -3.04 -19.24 14.30
N ALA A 194 -1.89 -19.22 13.66
CA ALA A 194 -0.66 -18.62 14.21
C ALA A 194 -0.79 -17.11 14.40
N SER A 195 -1.59 -16.44 13.57
CA SER A 195 -1.84 -15.00 13.59
C SER A 195 -3.19 -14.67 12.96
N PRO A 196 -3.64 -13.40 13.01
CA PRO A 196 -4.82 -12.94 12.26
C PRO A 196 -4.54 -12.66 10.77
N HIS A 197 -3.34 -12.92 10.28
CA HIS A 197 -2.97 -12.67 8.89
C HIS A 197 -3.75 -13.56 7.92
N VAL A 198 -3.98 -13.04 6.74
CA VAL A 198 -4.49 -13.77 5.58
C VAL A 198 -3.61 -13.44 4.37
N LEU A 199 -3.57 -14.33 3.39
CA LEU A 199 -2.82 -14.13 2.15
C LEU A 199 -1.30 -13.92 2.36
N ASP A 200 -0.73 -14.48 3.41
CA ASP A 200 0.72 -14.54 3.60
C ASP A 200 1.37 -15.55 2.62
N PRO A 201 2.61 -15.31 2.19
CA PRO A 201 3.37 -14.08 2.29
C PRO A 201 2.90 -13.04 1.26
N GLY A 202 3.36 -11.79 1.41
CA GLY A 202 3.14 -10.75 0.40
C GLY A 202 3.70 -11.14 -0.98
N TRP A 203 3.03 -10.67 -2.02
CA TRP A 203 3.44 -10.90 -3.40
C TRP A 203 4.74 -10.15 -3.73
N THR A 204 5.69 -10.84 -4.38
CA THR A 204 6.97 -10.33 -4.88
C THR A 204 7.30 -10.96 -6.24
N ASN A 205 8.37 -10.49 -6.87
CA ASN A 205 8.98 -11.23 -7.97
C ASN A 205 9.71 -12.47 -7.39
N TYR A 206 9.03 -13.61 -7.34
CA TYR A 206 9.55 -14.84 -6.72
C TYR A 206 10.81 -15.40 -7.38
N HIS A 207 11.20 -14.90 -8.55
CA HIS A 207 12.51 -15.23 -9.14
C HIS A 207 13.67 -14.48 -8.49
N ARG A 208 13.37 -13.38 -7.74
CA ARG A 208 14.35 -12.50 -7.11
C ARG A 208 14.24 -12.51 -5.58
N THR A 209 13.03 -12.32 -5.10
CA THR A 209 12.72 -12.22 -3.67
C THR A 209 11.54 -13.10 -3.30
N VAL A 210 11.66 -13.80 -2.16
CA VAL A 210 10.58 -14.55 -1.52
C VAL A 210 10.45 -14.04 -0.11
N GLN A 211 9.29 -13.57 0.28
CA GLN A 211 9.07 -13.14 1.65
C GLN A 211 8.81 -14.32 2.56
N PHE A 212 9.36 -14.27 3.77
CA PHE A 212 8.97 -15.12 4.89
C PHE A 212 8.35 -14.25 5.98
N VAL A 213 7.46 -14.84 6.76
CA VAL A 213 6.75 -14.20 7.87
C VAL A 213 7.23 -14.78 9.18
N GLY A 214 7.35 -13.96 10.21
CA GLY A 214 7.68 -14.36 11.58
C GLY A 214 6.43 -14.36 12.45
N TYR A 215 6.23 -15.44 13.20
CA TYR A 215 5.09 -15.61 14.10
C TYR A 215 5.56 -15.94 15.51
N ASP A 216 5.12 -15.19 16.52
CA ASP A 216 5.26 -15.58 17.92
C ASP A 216 4.08 -16.50 18.31
N VAL A 217 4.34 -17.76 18.44
CA VAL A 217 3.35 -18.79 18.78
C VAL A 217 3.52 -19.33 20.20
N THR A 218 4.21 -18.60 21.05
CA THR A 218 4.53 -19.01 22.43
C THR A 218 3.26 -19.39 23.22
N SER A 219 2.22 -18.59 23.10
CA SER A 219 0.95 -18.82 23.82
C SER A 219 0.15 -20.02 23.32
N GLN A 220 0.47 -20.52 22.12
CA GLN A 220 -0.21 -21.65 21.48
C GLN A 220 0.58 -22.96 21.69
N TRP A 221 1.86 -22.85 22.09
CA TRP A 221 2.74 -23.99 22.31
C TRP A 221 2.42 -24.70 23.62
N SER A 222 2.43 -26.01 23.61
CA SER A 222 2.13 -26.88 24.76
C SER A 222 3.38 -27.55 25.30
N ASP A 223 3.43 -27.85 26.60
CA ASP A 223 4.46 -28.68 27.21
C ASP A 223 4.31 -30.16 26.82
N LYS A 224 3.23 -30.53 26.13
CA LYS A 224 2.96 -31.86 25.59
C LYS A 224 3.18 -31.89 24.08
N ASP A 225 2.53 -32.81 23.40
CA ASP A 225 2.55 -32.91 21.96
C ASP A 225 2.06 -31.63 21.30
N ASN A 226 2.79 -31.20 20.30
CA ASN A 226 2.43 -30.05 19.49
C ASN A 226 2.24 -30.49 18.04
N VAL A 227 1.40 -29.77 17.32
CA VAL A 227 1.19 -29.93 15.88
C VAL A 227 1.33 -28.58 15.19
N ILE A 228 2.14 -28.55 14.15
CA ILE A 228 2.27 -27.40 13.25
C ILE A 228 1.55 -27.81 11.96
N GLY A 229 0.55 -27.01 11.55
CA GLY A 229 -0.22 -27.22 10.35
C GLY A 229 0.00 -26.09 9.34
N ALA A 230 0.05 -26.40 8.05
CA ALA A 230 0.05 -25.41 6.99
C ALA A 230 -0.93 -25.82 5.90
N HIS A 231 -1.82 -24.89 5.53
CA HIS A 231 -2.67 -24.99 4.36
C HIS A 231 -2.09 -24.07 3.30
N VAL A 232 -1.76 -24.60 2.11
CA VAL A 232 -1.04 -23.87 1.05
C VAL A 232 -1.89 -23.86 -0.21
N GLY A 233 -2.08 -22.67 -0.79
CA GLY A 233 -2.82 -22.41 -2.03
C GLY A 233 -1.98 -21.69 -3.08
N ASN A 234 -2.55 -21.48 -4.26
CA ASN A 234 -1.80 -21.06 -5.45
C ASN A 234 -1.33 -19.61 -5.45
N GLY A 235 -2.15 -18.66 -4.95
CA GLY A 235 -1.82 -17.23 -4.98
C GLY A 235 -1.38 -16.73 -6.35
N PHE A 236 -0.33 -15.92 -6.37
CA PHE A 236 0.33 -15.45 -7.60
C PHE A 236 1.50 -16.35 -8.07
N TYR A 237 1.79 -17.45 -7.36
CA TYR A 237 3.01 -18.23 -7.58
C TYR A 237 2.83 -19.39 -8.54
N ALA A 238 1.89 -20.29 -8.26
CA ALA A 238 1.85 -21.57 -8.92
C ALA A 238 0.49 -21.88 -9.52
N GLY A 239 0.57 -22.70 -10.53
CA GLY A 239 -0.57 -23.33 -11.10
C GLY A 239 -0.87 -22.91 -12.50
N ASP A 240 -1.43 -23.86 -13.20
CA ASP A 240 -2.29 -23.60 -14.32
C ASP A 240 -3.43 -22.73 -13.77
N GLN A 241 -3.56 -21.51 -14.25
CA GLN A 241 -4.58 -20.57 -13.79
C GLN A 241 -5.99 -21.14 -14.00
N GLY A 242 -6.07 -22.34 -14.55
CA GLY A 242 -7.27 -23.09 -14.77
C GLY A 242 -8.17 -22.51 -15.85
N ASP A 243 -9.23 -23.20 -16.08
CA ASP A 243 -10.27 -22.84 -17.06
C ASP A 243 -11.13 -21.62 -16.65
N ARG A 244 -10.89 -21.02 -15.49
CA ARG A 244 -11.54 -19.79 -15.01
C ARG A 244 -10.66 -18.56 -15.03
N PHE A 245 -9.44 -18.66 -15.52
CA PHE A 245 -8.59 -17.49 -15.67
C PHE A 245 -8.97 -16.71 -16.91
N PHE A 246 -9.29 -15.46 -16.77
CA PHE A 246 -10.00 -14.68 -17.80
C PHE A 246 -9.13 -13.82 -18.71
N TRP A 247 -7.82 -14.01 -18.75
CA TRP A 247 -6.97 -13.38 -19.75
C TRP A 247 -6.55 -14.36 -20.85
N PRO A 248 -7.47 -14.93 -21.61
CA PRO A 248 -7.12 -15.83 -22.69
C PRO A 248 -6.66 -15.11 -23.97
N MET A 249 -6.60 -13.79 -23.98
CA MET A 249 -6.29 -13.01 -25.18
C MET A 249 -4.92 -13.29 -25.80
N TYR A 250 -4.08 -14.05 -25.12
CA TYR A 250 -2.75 -14.33 -25.64
C TYR A 250 -2.38 -15.78 -25.34
N GLU A 251 -2.56 -16.63 -26.32
CA GLU A 251 -2.17 -18.05 -26.27
C GLU A 251 -0.66 -18.26 -26.00
N ASP A 252 0.14 -17.20 -26.04
CA ASP A 252 1.58 -17.29 -26.05
C ASP A 252 2.24 -16.67 -24.85
N ASN A 253 2.28 -17.35 -23.72
CA ASN A 253 3.29 -17.12 -22.67
C ASN A 253 3.47 -15.66 -22.19
N THR A 254 2.44 -14.81 -22.21
CA THR A 254 2.53 -13.43 -21.76
C THR A 254 2.52 -13.29 -20.23
N TYR A 255 2.23 -14.38 -19.49
CA TYR A 255 2.24 -14.39 -18.03
C TYR A 255 3.61 -14.77 -17.49
N VAL A 256 4.02 -14.10 -16.40
CA VAL A 256 5.19 -14.48 -15.64
C VAL A 256 4.87 -15.74 -14.87
N ARG A 257 5.53 -16.84 -15.19
CA ARG A 257 5.39 -18.13 -14.49
C ARG A 257 6.47 -18.25 -13.44
N TYR A 258 6.09 -18.05 -12.19
CA TYR A 258 7.03 -18.12 -11.08
C TYR A 258 7.32 -19.55 -10.65
N GLY A 259 6.32 -20.43 -10.65
CA GLY A 259 6.45 -21.84 -10.30
C GLY A 259 5.27 -22.67 -10.78
N ASN A 260 5.41 -24.00 -10.68
CA ASN A 260 4.40 -24.98 -11.09
C ASN A 260 4.12 -26.05 -10.00
N GLU A 261 4.70 -25.88 -8.82
CA GLU A 261 4.53 -26.79 -7.68
C GLU A 261 4.33 -25.96 -6.42
N LEU A 262 3.27 -26.21 -5.67
CA LEU A 262 3.09 -25.57 -4.37
C LEU A 262 4.16 -26.03 -3.40
N CYS A 263 4.77 -25.10 -2.71
CA CYS A 263 5.84 -25.40 -1.76
C CYS A 263 5.69 -24.59 -0.46
N PHE A 264 6.17 -25.19 0.61
CA PHE A 264 6.16 -24.64 1.95
C PHE A 264 7.54 -24.77 2.59
N PHE A 265 7.89 -23.78 3.39
CA PHE A 265 9.15 -23.68 4.11
C PHE A 265 8.86 -23.22 5.53
N ALA A 266 9.45 -23.84 6.55
CA ALA A 266 9.33 -23.38 7.92
C ALA A 266 10.53 -23.74 8.80
N GLU A 267 10.93 -22.82 9.66
CA GLU A 267 11.78 -23.08 10.82
C GLU A 267 11.09 -22.61 12.09
N VAL A 268 11.03 -23.50 13.10
CA VAL A 268 10.46 -23.20 14.42
C VAL A 268 11.60 -23.18 15.43
N HIS A 269 11.75 -22.05 16.10
CA HIS A 269 12.76 -21.80 17.12
C HIS A 269 12.11 -21.85 18.49
N VAL A 270 12.42 -22.86 19.30
CA VAL A 270 11.93 -23.06 20.65
C VAL A 270 13.04 -22.66 21.62
N HIS A 271 12.83 -21.62 22.39
CA HIS A 271 13.75 -21.14 23.42
C HIS A 271 13.29 -21.60 24.80
N TYR A 272 14.21 -22.06 25.62
CA TYR A 272 13.97 -22.54 26.96
C TYR A 272 14.53 -21.58 28.00
N ASP A 273 13.99 -21.61 29.21
CA ASP A 273 14.33 -20.75 30.34
C ASP A 273 15.79 -20.86 30.84
N ASP A 274 16.51 -21.91 30.45
CA ASP A 274 17.93 -22.08 30.73
C ASP A 274 18.87 -21.56 29.63
N GLY A 275 18.31 -20.85 28.63
CA GLY A 275 19.04 -20.31 27.49
C GLY A 275 19.34 -21.31 26.38
N SER A 276 18.96 -22.59 26.54
CA SER A 276 19.07 -23.56 25.45
C SER A 276 17.96 -23.35 24.41
N HIS A 277 18.19 -23.76 23.16
CA HIS A 277 17.21 -23.67 22.10
C HIS A 277 17.16 -24.94 21.24
N GLU A 278 16.03 -25.16 20.60
CA GLU A 278 15.79 -26.22 19.62
C GLU A 278 15.24 -25.61 18.33
N THR A 279 15.67 -26.14 17.19
CA THR A 279 15.12 -25.77 15.89
C THR A 279 14.42 -26.96 15.24
N ILE A 280 13.15 -26.77 14.87
CA ILE A 280 12.37 -27.75 14.11
C ILE A 280 12.24 -27.20 12.70
N ILE A 281 12.50 -28.03 11.69
CA ILE A 281 12.57 -27.59 10.29
C ILE A 281 11.52 -28.29 9.42
N SER A 282 11.16 -27.65 8.32
CA SER A 282 10.47 -28.34 7.23
C SER A 282 11.42 -29.31 6.53
N ASP A 283 11.05 -30.58 6.49
CA ASP A 283 11.79 -31.68 5.91
C ASP A 283 10.84 -32.84 5.49
N PRO A 284 11.32 -33.93 4.88
CA PRO A 284 10.46 -35.06 4.50
C PRO A 284 9.75 -35.79 5.64
N SER A 285 10.02 -35.48 6.89
CA SER A 285 9.29 -36.07 8.03
C SER A 285 7.92 -35.42 8.26
N TRP A 286 7.64 -34.29 7.58
CA TRP A 286 6.31 -33.71 7.52
C TRP A 286 5.37 -34.61 6.70
N LYS A 287 4.09 -34.57 7.02
CA LYS A 287 3.04 -35.29 6.31
C LYS A 287 2.28 -34.33 5.40
N VAL A 288 1.91 -34.79 4.21
CA VAL A 288 1.19 -34.02 3.21
C VAL A 288 0.01 -34.76 2.62
N ARG A 289 -1.10 -34.06 2.36
CA ARG A 289 -2.23 -34.54 1.55
C ARG A 289 -2.82 -33.41 0.72
N LYS A 290 -3.65 -33.76 -0.27
CA LYS A 290 -4.45 -32.79 -1.01
C LYS A 290 -5.43 -32.10 -0.06
N SER A 291 -5.68 -30.81 -0.28
CA SER A 291 -6.65 -30.03 0.46
C SER A 291 -8.09 -30.34 0.06
N ALA A 292 -9.04 -30.02 0.93
CA ALA A 292 -10.45 -29.89 0.62
C ALA A 292 -10.74 -28.70 -0.32
N THR A 293 -9.87 -27.70 -0.36
CA THR A 293 -9.89 -26.65 -1.38
C THR A 293 -9.36 -27.24 -2.68
N THR A 294 -10.23 -27.48 -3.64
CA THR A 294 -9.93 -28.22 -4.88
C THR A 294 -9.45 -27.29 -6.01
N LEU A 295 -9.79 -26.03 -5.93
CA LEU A 295 -9.31 -24.93 -6.77
C LEU A 295 -8.96 -23.76 -5.83
N ALA A 296 -7.83 -23.13 -6.02
CA ALA A 296 -7.51 -21.82 -5.44
C ALA A 296 -6.85 -20.99 -6.52
N ASN A 297 -7.52 -19.91 -6.91
CA ASN A 297 -7.01 -18.99 -7.92
C ASN A 297 -7.30 -17.57 -7.48
N ILE A 298 -6.28 -16.73 -7.44
CA ILE A 298 -6.40 -15.35 -6.95
C ILE A 298 -7.42 -14.53 -7.76
N TYR A 299 -7.64 -14.88 -9.03
CA TYR A 299 -8.58 -14.23 -9.93
C TYR A 299 -9.95 -14.91 -9.98
N ALA A 300 -9.96 -16.23 -10.11
CA ALA A 300 -11.16 -17.02 -10.37
C ALA A 300 -11.86 -17.56 -9.11
N SER A 301 -11.32 -17.25 -7.90
CA SER A 301 -11.87 -17.69 -6.62
C SER A 301 -11.44 -19.11 -6.19
N GLU A 302 -12.19 -19.71 -5.28
CA GLU A 302 -11.90 -21.02 -4.70
C GLU A 302 -13.07 -21.97 -4.79
N ASP A 303 -12.78 -23.26 -5.06
CA ASP A 303 -13.73 -24.35 -4.87
C ASP A 303 -13.36 -25.15 -3.64
N HIS A 304 -14.37 -25.56 -2.88
CA HIS A 304 -14.16 -26.30 -1.65
C HIS A 304 -15.13 -27.47 -1.51
N ASP A 305 -14.62 -28.68 -1.34
CA ASP A 305 -15.40 -29.86 -1.02
C ASP A 305 -15.29 -30.21 0.48
N ARG A 306 -16.32 -29.81 1.24
CA ARG A 306 -16.31 -29.98 2.70
C ARG A 306 -16.27 -31.47 3.13
N ARG A 307 -16.66 -32.42 2.26
CA ARG A 307 -16.57 -33.88 2.54
C ARG A 307 -15.13 -34.35 2.68
N GLU A 308 -14.19 -33.64 1.99
CA GLU A 308 -12.76 -33.94 2.01
C GLU A 308 -12.00 -33.22 3.15
N TYR A 309 -12.68 -32.37 3.92
CA TYR A 309 -12.02 -31.62 5.00
C TYR A 309 -11.74 -32.53 6.21
N PRO A 310 -10.47 -32.75 6.57
CA PRO A 310 -10.11 -33.63 7.68
C PRO A 310 -10.22 -32.85 9.01
N VAL A 311 -11.36 -32.93 9.65
CA VAL A 311 -11.63 -32.19 10.91
C VAL A 311 -10.53 -32.50 11.94
N GLY A 312 -9.93 -31.43 12.51
CA GLY A 312 -8.87 -31.55 13.53
C GLY A 312 -7.50 -31.94 12.99
N TRP A 313 -7.29 -31.84 11.68
CA TRP A 313 -6.04 -32.25 11.03
C TRP A 313 -4.79 -31.55 11.55
N ASP A 314 -4.92 -30.35 12.06
CA ASP A 314 -3.84 -29.49 12.57
C ASP A 314 -3.76 -29.49 14.11
N ALA A 315 -4.46 -30.42 14.78
CA ALA A 315 -4.46 -30.58 16.23
C ALA A 315 -3.78 -31.90 16.68
N PRO A 316 -3.30 -31.98 17.94
CA PRO A 316 -2.79 -33.21 18.52
C PRO A 316 -3.84 -34.33 18.55
N GLY A 317 -3.41 -35.57 18.37
CA GLY A 317 -4.28 -36.73 18.40
C GLY A 317 -4.95 -37.10 17.08
N PHE A 318 -4.79 -36.32 16.02
CA PHE A 318 -5.29 -36.67 14.70
C PHE A 318 -4.50 -37.83 14.09
N ASP A 319 -5.19 -38.79 13.48
CA ASP A 319 -4.58 -39.93 12.77
C ASP A 319 -4.17 -39.54 11.35
N ASP A 320 -2.86 -39.32 11.17
CA ASP A 320 -2.26 -39.00 9.88
C ASP A 320 -1.59 -40.20 9.18
N SER A 321 -1.91 -41.42 9.60
CA SER A 321 -1.30 -42.66 9.07
C SER A 321 -1.49 -42.81 7.54
N THR A 322 -2.57 -42.24 6.99
CA THR A 322 -2.87 -42.28 5.55
C THR A 322 -2.19 -41.17 4.76
N TRP A 323 -1.60 -40.17 5.44
CA TRP A 323 -0.92 -39.06 4.77
C TRP A 323 0.46 -39.50 4.28
N LYS A 324 0.89 -38.93 3.17
CA LYS A 324 2.21 -39.24 2.60
C LYS A 324 3.31 -38.38 3.24
N PRO A 325 4.55 -38.89 3.30
CA PRO A 325 5.69 -37.98 3.58
C PRO A 325 5.75 -36.86 2.58
N ALA A 326 6.08 -35.63 3.04
CA ALA A 326 6.31 -34.51 2.17
C ALA A 326 7.53 -34.74 1.27
N LYS A 327 7.48 -34.24 0.05
CA LYS A 327 8.60 -34.27 -0.89
C LYS A 327 9.47 -33.05 -0.73
N PRO A 328 10.80 -33.17 -0.69
CA PRO A 328 11.66 -31.99 -0.84
C PRO A 328 11.54 -31.45 -2.27
N LEU A 329 11.41 -30.15 -2.40
CA LEU A 329 11.27 -29.44 -3.65
C LEU A 329 12.42 -28.45 -3.84
N THR A 330 12.69 -28.05 -5.06
CA THR A 330 13.70 -27.01 -5.34
C THR A 330 13.25 -25.63 -4.84
N GLY A 331 11.94 -25.39 -4.84
CA GLY A 331 11.37 -24.10 -4.51
C GLY A 331 11.72 -22.99 -5.52
N PRO A 332 11.37 -21.72 -5.22
CA PRO A 332 11.67 -20.58 -6.06
C PRO A 332 13.16 -20.21 -6.02
N ARG A 333 13.60 -19.44 -7.00
CA ARG A 333 15.00 -18.95 -7.09
C ARG A 333 15.25 -17.72 -6.23
N GLY A 334 14.19 -17.02 -5.81
CA GLY A 334 14.26 -15.79 -5.03
C GLY A 334 14.90 -16.00 -3.66
N LYS A 335 15.55 -14.96 -3.16
CA LYS A 335 16.14 -14.98 -1.81
C LYS A 335 15.06 -14.77 -0.77
N LEU A 336 15.16 -15.47 0.35
CA LEU A 336 14.30 -15.23 1.50
C LEU A 336 14.58 -13.84 2.09
N ARG A 337 13.50 -13.07 2.30
CA ARG A 337 13.47 -11.75 2.91
C ARG A 337 12.35 -11.67 3.94
N TYR A 338 12.61 -10.98 5.02
CA TYR A 338 11.54 -10.71 5.98
C TYR A 338 10.43 -9.85 5.36
N GLN A 339 9.16 -10.18 5.65
CA GLN A 339 8.00 -9.38 5.26
C GLN A 339 7.95 -8.12 6.12
N SER A 340 8.44 -7.00 5.59
CA SER A 340 8.57 -5.73 6.33
C SER A 340 7.28 -4.90 6.30
N GLN A 341 6.48 -5.03 5.24
CA GLN A 341 5.20 -4.33 5.10
C GLN A 341 4.13 -4.92 6.03
N PRO A 342 3.07 -4.14 6.33
CA PRO A 342 1.94 -4.64 7.11
C PRO A 342 1.33 -5.89 6.48
N PRO A 343 0.95 -6.91 7.28
CA PRO A 343 0.24 -8.06 6.78
C PRO A 343 -1.15 -7.68 6.27
N VAL A 344 -1.73 -8.54 5.47
CA VAL A 344 -3.16 -8.46 5.10
C VAL A 344 -3.98 -9.10 6.22
N ILE A 345 -5.04 -8.43 6.64
CA ILE A 345 -5.95 -8.93 7.69
C ILE A 345 -7.41 -8.73 7.31
N LEU A 346 -8.29 -9.36 8.07
CA LEU A 346 -9.72 -9.15 7.99
C LEU A 346 -10.15 -8.03 8.94
N HIS A 347 -10.75 -6.99 8.37
CA HIS A 347 -11.24 -5.83 9.12
C HIS A 347 -12.73 -5.95 9.46
N ASN A 348 -13.53 -5.00 9.00
CA ASN A 348 -14.96 -4.91 9.28
C ASN A 348 -15.75 -6.08 8.69
N THR A 349 -16.87 -6.42 9.33
CA THR A 349 -17.84 -7.37 8.80
C THR A 349 -19.01 -6.60 8.19
N PHE A 350 -19.32 -6.88 6.94
CA PHE A 350 -20.53 -6.41 6.28
C PHE A 350 -21.63 -7.47 6.43
N THR A 351 -22.79 -7.02 6.86
CA THR A 351 -24.03 -7.81 6.88
C THR A 351 -24.93 -7.26 5.79
N PRO A 352 -25.59 -8.09 5.00
CA PRO A 352 -26.50 -7.62 3.95
C PRO A 352 -27.57 -6.66 4.50
N VAL A 353 -27.67 -5.49 3.85
CA VAL A 353 -28.70 -4.49 4.14
C VAL A 353 -30.01 -4.80 3.40
N ARG A 354 -29.93 -5.61 2.35
CA ARG A 354 -31.06 -6.06 1.54
C ARG A 354 -30.79 -7.45 0.97
N GLN A 355 -31.86 -8.22 0.80
CA GLN A 355 -31.85 -9.49 0.08
C GLN A 355 -33.03 -9.58 -0.87
N LYS A 356 -32.82 -10.27 -1.98
CA LYS A 356 -33.86 -10.49 -3.01
C LYS A 356 -33.78 -11.92 -3.51
N GLN A 357 -34.84 -12.68 -3.34
CA GLN A 357 -34.99 -13.97 -4.04
C GLN A 357 -35.27 -13.68 -5.50
N LEU A 358 -34.42 -14.15 -6.40
CA LEU A 358 -34.54 -13.96 -7.84
C LEU A 358 -35.40 -15.07 -8.47
N ARG A 359 -35.20 -16.30 -8.01
CA ARG A 359 -35.97 -17.51 -8.38
C ARG A 359 -35.74 -18.57 -7.28
N PRO A 360 -36.51 -19.66 -7.26
CA PRO A 360 -36.28 -20.73 -6.30
C PRO A 360 -34.83 -21.20 -6.29
N GLY A 361 -34.25 -21.26 -5.11
CA GLY A 361 -32.85 -21.63 -4.91
C GLY A 361 -31.79 -20.58 -5.33
N VAL A 362 -32.19 -19.36 -5.68
CA VAL A 362 -31.26 -18.28 -6.04
C VAL A 362 -31.63 -16.99 -5.31
N THR A 363 -30.73 -16.53 -4.44
CA THR A 363 -30.92 -15.31 -3.63
C THR A 363 -29.74 -14.39 -3.77
N MET A 364 -30.01 -13.11 -4.03
CA MET A 364 -29.04 -12.02 -4.03
C MET A 364 -29.06 -11.27 -2.71
N PHE A 365 -27.88 -10.90 -2.21
CA PHE A 365 -27.62 -10.13 -1.00
C PHE A 365 -26.84 -8.86 -1.35
N ASP A 366 -27.37 -7.70 -0.98
CA ASP A 366 -26.70 -6.38 -1.10
C ASP A 366 -26.03 -6.03 0.22
N LEU A 367 -24.73 -5.88 0.24
CA LEU A 367 -23.93 -5.53 1.41
C LEU A 367 -24.01 -4.03 1.76
N GLY A 368 -24.55 -3.20 0.86
CA GLY A 368 -24.65 -1.76 1.02
C GLY A 368 -23.36 -0.98 0.75
N GLN A 369 -22.19 -1.65 0.78
CA GLN A 369 -20.88 -1.07 0.51
C GLN A 369 -20.11 -1.95 -0.46
N ASN A 370 -19.55 -1.36 -1.51
CA ASN A 370 -18.56 -1.99 -2.36
C ASN A 370 -17.20 -1.93 -1.65
N SER A 371 -16.48 -3.05 -1.62
CA SER A 371 -15.18 -3.16 -0.92
C SER A 371 -14.47 -4.44 -1.34
N SER A 372 -13.15 -4.50 -1.13
CA SER A 372 -12.42 -5.77 -1.16
C SER A 372 -12.91 -6.68 -0.05
N ILE A 373 -13.35 -7.89 -0.40
CA ILE A 373 -13.99 -8.81 0.55
C ILE A 373 -13.51 -10.26 0.44
N MET A 374 -13.65 -10.96 1.54
CA MET A 374 -13.77 -12.42 1.62
C MET A 374 -15.18 -12.76 2.10
N PRO A 375 -16.04 -13.38 1.26
CA PRO A 375 -17.41 -13.74 1.64
C PRO A 375 -17.39 -14.91 2.63
N ARG A 376 -18.32 -14.91 3.59
CA ARG A 376 -18.49 -15.98 4.57
C ARG A 376 -19.95 -16.43 4.60
N ILE A 377 -20.16 -17.72 4.37
CA ILE A 377 -21.50 -18.30 4.37
C ILE A 377 -21.62 -19.41 5.41
N GLU A 378 -22.83 -19.55 5.95
CA GLU A 378 -23.24 -20.66 6.81
C GLU A 378 -24.46 -21.34 6.16
N VAL A 379 -24.31 -22.60 5.80
CA VAL A 379 -25.32 -23.38 5.09
C VAL A 379 -25.39 -24.77 5.69
N ASN A 380 -26.57 -25.40 5.71
CA ASN A 380 -26.65 -26.82 5.96
C ASN A 380 -27.60 -27.49 4.93
N GLY A 381 -27.33 -28.75 4.63
CA GLY A 381 -28.10 -29.53 3.67
C GLY A 381 -27.55 -30.92 3.49
N PRO A 382 -28.09 -31.72 2.58
CA PRO A 382 -27.60 -33.06 2.31
C PRO A 382 -26.16 -33.10 1.85
N ALA A 383 -25.43 -34.17 2.19
CA ALA A 383 -24.07 -34.38 1.72
C ALA A 383 -24.01 -34.37 0.19
N GLY A 384 -23.03 -33.65 -0.36
CA GLY A 384 -22.83 -33.53 -1.80
C GLY A 384 -23.69 -32.46 -2.47
N SER A 385 -24.54 -31.73 -1.72
CA SER A 385 -25.22 -30.55 -2.27
C SER A 385 -24.20 -29.51 -2.69
N GLU A 386 -24.38 -28.97 -3.88
CA GLU A 386 -23.50 -27.96 -4.48
C GLU A 386 -24.12 -26.56 -4.34
N ILE A 387 -23.37 -25.67 -3.74
CA ILE A 387 -23.72 -24.24 -3.60
C ILE A 387 -22.79 -23.44 -4.50
N ILE A 388 -23.35 -22.62 -5.38
CA ILE A 388 -22.60 -21.65 -6.19
C ILE A 388 -22.70 -20.28 -5.54
N ILE A 389 -21.57 -19.66 -5.31
CA ILE A 389 -21.47 -18.31 -4.74
C ILE A 389 -20.90 -17.40 -5.82
N ARG A 390 -21.68 -16.42 -6.26
CA ARG A 390 -21.25 -15.37 -7.17
C ARG A 390 -21.16 -14.05 -6.42
N TYR A 391 -20.22 -13.21 -6.81
CA TYR A 391 -20.05 -11.89 -6.22
C TYR A 391 -19.57 -10.92 -7.27
N SER A 392 -20.09 -9.70 -7.21
CA SER A 392 -19.70 -8.60 -8.09
C SER A 392 -20.02 -7.24 -7.48
N GLU A 393 -19.44 -6.22 -8.08
CA GLU A 393 -19.69 -4.81 -7.78
C GLU A 393 -21.04 -4.34 -8.31
N THR A 394 -21.67 -5.10 -9.19
CA THR A 394 -22.91 -4.70 -9.87
C THR A 394 -23.88 -5.84 -10.05
N VAL A 395 -25.14 -5.49 -10.30
CA VAL A 395 -26.25 -6.38 -10.66
C VAL A 395 -26.89 -5.91 -11.97
N ASP A 396 -27.52 -6.82 -12.68
CA ASP A 396 -28.34 -6.51 -13.84
C ASP A 396 -29.71 -5.90 -13.44
N ASP A 397 -30.55 -5.61 -14.42
CA ASP A 397 -31.89 -5.02 -14.23
C ASP A 397 -32.83 -5.92 -13.40
N ASP A 398 -32.66 -7.24 -13.46
CA ASP A 398 -33.41 -8.21 -12.65
C ASP A 398 -32.85 -8.35 -11.22
N GLY A 399 -31.69 -7.81 -10.97
CA GLY A 399 -30.97 -7.84 -9.71
C GLY A 399 -30.09 -9.07 -9.53
N ALA A 400 -29.77 -9.80 -10.60
CA ALA A 400 -28.79 -10.87 -10.55
C ALA A 400 -27.37 -10.30 -10.61
N VAL A 401 -26.45 -10.97 -9.91
CA VAL A 401 -25.04 -10.59 -9.91
C VAL A 401 -24.49 -10.67 -11.33
N PHE A 402 -23.89 -9.60 -11.77
CA PHE A 402 -23.45 -9.38 -13.13
C PHE A 402 -22.03 -8.79 -13.16
N MET A 403 -21.20 -9.34 -14.06
CA MET A 403 -19.87 -8.79 -14.36
C MET A 403 -20.00 -7.88 -15.59
N PRO A 404 -19.73 -6.58 -15.46
CA PRO A 404 -19.95 -5.62 -16.55
C PRO A 404 -18.89 -5.71 -17.66
N ASP A 405 -17.78 -6.39 -17.44
CA ASP A 405 -16.68 -6.44 -18.38
C ASP A 405 -17.02 -7.32 -19.60
N PRO A 406 -17.03 -6.77 -20.83
CA PRO A 406 -17.27 -7.55 -22.03
C PRO A 406 -16.24 -8.66 -22.26
N LEU A 407 -15.01 -8.53 -21.77
CA LEU A 407 -14.00 -9.58 -21.87
C LEU A 407 -14.40 -10.86 -21.15
N PHE A 408 -15.18 -10.78 -20.06
CA PHE A 408 -15.71 -11.95 -19.37
C PHE A 408 -16.88 -12.61 -20.12
N LYS A 409 -17.68 -11.82 -20.85
CA LYS A 409 -18.80 -12.34 -21.62
C LYS A 409 -18.35 -13.18 -22.81
N GLU A 410 -17.24 -12.83 -23.42
CA GLU A 410 -16.72 -13.53 -24.60
C GLU A 410 -16.24 -14.95 -24.28
N PHE A 411 -15.88 -15.20 -23.02
CA PHE A 411 -15.27 -16.47 -22.62
C PHE A 411 -16.17 -17.34 -21.75
N GLU A 412 -17.42 -16.93 -21.46
CA GLU A 412 -18.37 -17.62 -20.59
C GLU A 412 -17.83 -17.97 -19.17
N TYR A 413 -16.66 -17.43 -18.79
CA TYR A 413 -16.03 -17.70 -17.51
C TYR A 413 -16.50 -16.72 -16.47
N GLY A 414 -16.96 -17.22 -15.33
CA GLY A 414 -17.40 -16.39 -14.22
C GLY A 414 -16.49 -16.53 -13.00
N VAL A 415 -16.22 -15.42 -12.32
CA VAL A 415 -15.68 -15.47 -10.96
C VAL A 415 -16.77 -15.99 -10.04
N TYR A 416 -16.62 -17.24 -9.54
CA TYR A 416 -17.55 -17.87 -8.61
C TYR A 416 -16.85 -18.93 -7.77
N THR A 417 -17.46 -19.28 -6.66
CA THR A 417 -17.04 -20.38 -5.79
C THR A 417 -18.03 -21.52 -5.92
N LYS A 418 -17.52 -22.73 -5.97
CA LYS A 418 -18.27 -23.96 -5.77
C LYS A 418 -18.01 -24.51 -4.37
N PHE A 419 -19.05 -24.58 -3.53
CA PHE A 419 -18.96 -25.13 -2.20
C PHE A 419 -19.83 -26.38 -2.08
N ILE A 420 -19.21 -27.54 -1.79
CA ILE A 420 -19.90 -28.82 -1.65
C ILE A 420 -20.07 -29.15 -0.17
N LEU A 421 -21.28 -29.40 0.27
CA LEU A 421 -21.62 -29.64 1.68
C LEU A 421 -21.23 -31.03 2.14
N ALA A 422 -20.80 -31.12 3.42
CA ALA A 422 -20.50 -32.40 4.07
C ALA A 422 -21.75 -33.16 4.52
N GLY A 423 -22.88 -32.49 4.69
CA GLY A 423 -24.12 -33.10 5.17
C GLY A 423 -24.10 -33.45 6.65
N THR A 424 -23.32 -32.75 7.43
CA THR A 424 -23.27 -32.91 8.89
C THR A 424 -24.49 -32.28 9.55
N SER A 425 -24.81 -32.69 10.80
CA SER A 425 -25.91 -32.08 11.57
C SER A 425 -25.62 -30.62 11.94
N ASP A 426 -24.36 -30.21 11.90
CA ASP A 426 -23.93 -28.85 12.13
C ASP A 426 -23.92 -28.05 10.84
N LYS A 427 -23.90 -26.72 10.96
CA LYS A 427 -23.76 -25.84 9.81
C LYS A 427 -22.39 -25.98 9.18
N ASP A 428 -22.32 -26.18 7.88
CA ASP A 428 -21.10 -26.01 7.12
C ASP A 428 -20.81 -24.52 6.98
N ILE A 429 -19.60 -24.10 7.36
CA ILE A 429 -19.13 -22.73 7.27
C ILE A 429 -18.01 -22.70 6.26
N TRP A 430 -18.10 -21.75 5.34
CA TRP A 430 -17.04 -21.53 4.38
C TRP A 430 -16.71 -20.02 4.22
N MET A 431 -15.43 -19.74 4.05
CA MET A 431 -14.82 -18.48 3.67
C MET A 431 -13.56 -18.81 2.87
N PRO A 432 -13.20 -18.08 1.82
CA PRO A 432 -11.96 -18.35 1.09
C PRO A 432 -10.73 -18.14 1.96
N ASP A 433 -9.68 -18.95 1.71
CA ASP A 433 -8.39 -18.86 2.38
C ASP A 433 -7.33 -18.11 1.54
N PHE A 434 -7.46 -18.13 0.19
CA PHE A 434 -6.38 -17.75 -0.73
C PHE A 434 -6.81 -16.78 -1.83
N SER A 435 -8.06 -16.34 -1.82
CA SER A 435 -8.60 -15.41 -2.80
C SER A 435 -9.43 -14.32 -2.15
N PHE A 436 -9.49 -13.17 -2.83
CA PHE A 436 -10.35 -12.05 -2.48
C PHE A 436 -10.90 -11.42 -3.76
N THR A 437 -11.92 -10.59 -3.61
CA THR A 437 -12.48 -9.80 -4.70
C THR A 437 -13.07 -8.52 -4.16
N SER A 438 -13.31 -7.51 -4.99
CA SER A 438 -14.25 -6.47 -4.60
C SER A 438 -15.65 -6.86 -5.01
N ALA A 439 -16.60 -6.62 -4.13
CA ALA A 439 -18.00 -6.80 -4.38
C ALA A 439 -18.88 -6.03 -3.40
N ARG A 440 -20.03 -5.61 -3.89
CA ARG A 440 -21.17 -5.14 -3.10
C ARG A 440 -22.26 -6.20 -3.02
N TYR A 441 -22.37 -7.05 -4.03
CA TYR A 441 -23.45 -8.01 -4.17
C TYR A 441 -22.93 -9.45 -4.14
N ILE A 442 -23.61 -10.29 -3.38
CA ILE A 442 -23.36 -11.73 -3.31
C ILE A 442 -24.64 -12.46 -3.75
N GLN A 443 -24.53 -13.43 -4.64
CA GLN A 443 -25.62 -14.31 -5.06
C GLN A 443 -25.29 -15.73 -4.68
N ILE A 444 -26.22 -16.37 -3.99
CA ILE A 444 -26.17 -17.79 -3.62
C ILE A 444 -27.13 -18.57 -4.50
N GLU A 445 -26.64 -19.62 -5.14
CA GLU A 445 -27.42 -20.55 -5.96
C GLU A 445 -27.34 -21.96 -5.33
N GLY A 446 -28.43 -22.74 -5.45
CA GLY A 446 -28.51 -24.09 -4.92
C GLY A 446 -28.93 -24.19 -3.44
N ALA A 447 -29.34 -23.06 -2.83
CA ALA A 447 -29.82 -23.02 -1.45
C ALA A 447 -30.93 -21.97 -1.27
N SER A 448 -31.68 -22.04 -0.17
CA SER A 448 -32.82 -21.18 0.14
C SER A 448 -32.69 -20.61 1.55
N LEU A 449 -33.26 -19.43 1.78
CA LEU A 449 -33.48 -18.86 3.11
C LEU A 449 -34.64 -19.55 3.85
N ASP A 450 -35.58 -20.05 3.12
CA ASP A 450 -36.69 -20.78 3.69
C ASP A 450 -36.27 -22.24 3.94
N ARG A 451 -36.76 -22.82 5.02
CA ARG A 451 -36.60 -24.24 5.28
C ARG A 451 -37.44 -25.00 4.25
N ASN A 452 -36.77 -25.37 3.18
CA ASN A 452 -37.33 -26.20 2.13
C ASN A 452 -36.64 -27.55 2.19
N ASP A 453 -37.37 -28.62 2.35
CA ASP A 453 -36.79 -29.96 2.51
C ASP A 453 -36.00 -30.43 1.26
N ASP A 454 -36.23 -29.79 0.11
CA ASP A 454 -35.60 -30.13 -1.17
C ASP A 454 -34.26 -29.35 -1.42
N LEU A 455 -34.01 -28.26 -0.67
CA LEU A 455 -32.81 -27.42 -0.87
C LEU A 455 -32.05 -27.19 0.45
N PRO A 456 -30.72 -27.03 0.38
CA PRO A 456 -29.94 -26.55 1.49
C PRO A 456 -30.45 -25.22 2.06
N THR A 457 -30.32 -25.03 3.35
CA THR A 457 -30.79 -23.83 4.05
C THR A 457 -29.64 -22.87 4.30
N ILE A 458 -29.76 -21.62 3.83
CA ILE A 458 -28.84 -20.52 4.14
C ILE A 458 -29.17 -19.98 5.54
N HIS A 459 -28.20 -20.00 6.45
CA HIS A 459 -28.33 -19.44 7.81
C HIS A 459 -27.74 -18.06 7.91
N SER A 460 -26.64 -17.80 7.24
CA SER A 460 -25.95 -16.51 7.28
C SER A 460 -25.14 -16.29 6.01
N VAL A 461 -25.18 -15.06 5.51
CA VAL A 461 -24.26 -14.54 4.50
C VAL A 461 -23.69 -13.26 5.04
N THR A 462 -22.36 -13.17 5.12
CA THR A 462 -21.63 -11.97 5.52
C THR A 462 -20.39 -11.81 4.63
N ALA A 463 -19.76 -10.67 4.67
CA ALA A 463 -18.46 -10.46 4.04
C ALA A 463 -17.50 -9.77 5.00
N ARG A 464 -16.24 -10.15 4.95
CA ARG A 464 -15.18 -9.50 5.71
C ARG A 464 -14.39 -8.60 4.77
N HIS A 465 -14.27 -7.32 5.13
CA HIS A 465 -13.33 -6.44 4.42
C HIS A 465 -11.91 -6.97 4.62
N VAL A 466 -11.16 -7.11 3.54
CA VAL A 466 -9.78 -7.62 3.53
C VAL A 466 -8.84 -6.57 2.95
N SER A 467 -7.81 -6.22 3.70
CA SER A 467 -6.87 -5.16 3.31
C SER A 467 -5.62 -5.22 4.21
N SER A 468 -4.63 -4.39 3.90
CA SER A 468 -3.45 -4.23 4.74
C SER A 468 -3.80 -3.82 6.18
N ALA A 469 -3.05 -4.33 7.14
CA ALA A 469 -3.11 -3.94 8.56
C ALA A 469 -2.50 -2.55 8.83
N ALA A 470 -2.03 -1.85 7.80
CA ALA A 470 -1.48 -0.50 7.93
C ALA A 470 -2.41 0.42 8.73
N ARG A 471 -1.83 1.15 9.69
CA ARG A 471 -2.58 1.99 10.64
C ARG A 471 -3.29 3.14 9.92
N GLN A 472 -4.54 3.42 10.27
CA GLN A 472 -5.26 4.59 9.79
C GLN A 472 -4.64 5.87 10.38
N LEU A 473 -4.43 6.90 9.55
CA LEU A 473 -3.72 8.12 9.94
C LEU A 473 -4.63 9.32 10.18
N GLY A 474 -5.83 9.35 9.62
CA GLY A 474 -6.67 10.50 9.83
C GLY A 474 -8.07 10.37 9.26
N TYR A 475 -8.79 11.47 9.37
CA TYR A 475 -10.08 11.68 8.71
C TYR A 475 -10.28 13.17 8.44
N VAL A 476 -11.17 13.50 7.51
CA VAL A 476 -11.68 14.85 7.29
C VAL A 476 -13.20 14.77 7.14
N LYS A 477 -13.91 15.74 7.71
CA LYS A 477 -15.36 15.84 7.68
C LYS A 477 -15.80 17.30 7.54
N THR A 478 -16.88 17.53 6.81
CA THR A 478 -17.44 18.85 6.56
C THR A 478 -18.93 18.88 6.93
N ASP A 479 -19.54 20.06 6.85
CA ASP A 479 -20.98 20.25 6.96
C ASP A 479 -21.76 19.92 5.68
N LYS A 480 -21.07 19.54 4.60
CA LYS A 480 -21.68 19.19 3.31
C LYS A 480 -21.71 17.67 3.13
N GLN A 481 -22.92 17.10 3.10
CA GLN A 481 -23.07 15.65 3.01
C GLN A 481 -22.53 15.07 1.71
N ASP A 482 -22.76 15.75 0.58
CA ASP A 482 -22.27 15.34 -0.73
C ASP A 482 -20.73 15.25 -0.78
N VAL A 483 -20.05 16.20 -0.14
CA VAL A 483 -18.59 16.19 -0.01
C VAL A 483 -18.14 15.03 0.89
N ASN A 484 -18.83 14.80 2.00
CA ASN A 484 -18.55 13.67 2.90
C ASN A 484 -18.76 12.32 2.21
N ASP A 485 -19.77 12.21 1.35
CA ASP A 485 -20.03 10.99 0.55
C ASP A 485 -18.87 10.73 -0.43
N LEU A 486 -18.33 11.78 -1.06
CA LEU A 486 -17.15 11.67 -1.93
C LEU A 486 -15.89 11.29 -1.15
N ILE A 487 -15.64 11.93 0.00
CA ILE A 487 -14.55 11.57 0.90
C ILE A 487 -14.63 10.09 1.28
N ASN A 488 -15.83 9.62 1.60
CA ASN A 488 -16.06 8.22 1.98
C ASN A 488 -15.86 7.26 0.80
N ALA A 489 -16.28 7.62 -0.41
CA ALA A 489 -16.04 6.81 -1.60
C ALA A 489 -14.54 6.69 -1.93
N CYS A 490 -13.78 7.76 -1.82
CA CYS A 490 -12.32 7.74 -1.93
C CYS A 490 -11.69 6.82 -0.86
N TYR A 491 -12.10 6.98 0.41
CA TYR A 491 -11.60 6.16 1.52
C TYR A 491 -11.80 4.66 1.28
N TRP A 492 -12.99 4.25 0.82
CA TRP A 492 -13.26 2.84 0.56
C TRP A 492 -12.52 2.31 -0.67
N SER A 493 -12.35 3.13 -1.72
CA SER A 493 -11.53 2.75 -2.86
C SER A 493 -10.08 2.50 -2.46
N PHE A 494 -9.45 3.44 -1.73
CA PHE A 494 -8.09 3.26 -1.25
C PHE A 494 -7.96 2.07 -0.28
N SER A 495 -8.85 1.98 0.71
CA SER A 495 -8.80 0.90 1.69
C SER A 495 -8.95 -0.48 1.04
N SER A 496 -9.65 -0.57 -0.09
CA SER A 496 -9.87 -1.81 -0.84
C SER A 496 -8.71 -2.18 -1.77
N ASN A 497 -7.78 -1.26 -2.04
CA ASN A 497 -6.68 -1.44 -2.97
C ASN A 497 -5.29 -1.52 -2.30
N ILE A 498 -5.22 -1.45 -0.97
CA ILE A 498 -3.95 -1.57 -0.24
C ILE A 498 -3.81 -2.98 0.34
N PHE A 499 -2.88 -3.75 -0.21
CA PHE A 499 -2.51 -5.10 0.24
C PHE A 499 -1.01 -5.15 0.62
N SER A 500 -0.28 -6.17 0.20
CA SER A 500 1.20 -6.17 0.25
C SER A 500 1.83 -5.30 -0.84
N TYR A 501 1.02 -4.74 -1.71
CA TYR A 501 1.30 -3.81 -2.80
C TYR A 501 0.04 -2.95 -2.99
N HIS A 502 0.09 -1.95 -3.86
CA HIS A 502 -1.07 -1.13 -4.22
C HIS A 502 -1.70 -1.72 -5.50
N THR A 503 -2.94 -2.19 -5.43
CA THR A 503 -3.66 -2.69 -6.61
C THR A 503 -4.38 -1.55 -7.30
N ASP A 504 -4.58 -1.69 -8.60
CA ASP A 504 -5.45 -0.82 -9.40
C ASP A 504 -6.94 -1.10 -9.11
N CYS A 505 -7.32 -2.38 -9.12
CA CYS A 505 -8.68 -2.84 -8.83
C CYS A 505 -8.68 -4.24 -8.20
N PRO A 506 -9.46 -4.46 -7.11
CA PRO A 506 -9.43 -5.74 -6.38
C PRO A 506 -10.38 -6.78 -6.97
N GLN A 507 -11.17 -6.46 -8.00
CA GLN A 507 -12.08 -7.39 -8.65
C GLN A 507 -11.43 -8.15 -9.81
N ILE A 508 -10.80 -7.43 -10.75
CA ILE A 508 -10.40 -7.97 -12.06
C ILE A 508 -8.90 -8.17 -12.14
N GLU A 509 -8.15 -7.08 -12.29
CA GLU A 509 -6.72 -7.12 -12.61
C GLU A 509 -5.87 -7.51 -11.41
N LYS A 510 -6.09 -6.88 -10.26
CA LYS A 510 -5.29 -7.07 -9.04
C LYS A 510 -3.78 -6.87 -9.30
N PHE A 511 -3.44 -5.99 -10.26
CA PHE A 511 -2.07 -5.72 -10.65
C PHE A 511 -1.46 -4.61 -9.79
N GLY A 512 -0.15 -4.62 -9.68
CA GLY A 512 0.63 -3.56 -9.03
C GLY A 512 1.07 -2.51 -10.04
N TRP A 513 0.13 -1.84 -10.71
CA TRP A 513 0.42 -0.72 -11.60
C TRP A 513 1.08 0.41 -10.81
N LEU A 514 2.15 1.00 -11.34
CA LEU A 514 2.99 1.94 -10.59
C LEU A 514 2.45 3.37 -10.58
N GLU A 515 1.57 3.74 -11.53
CA GLU A 515 0.96 5.08 -11.51
C GLU A 515 0.03 5.25 -10.33
N VAL A 516 -0.86 4.28 -10.03
CA VAL A 516 -1.74 4.37 -8.85
C VAL A 516 -0.91 4.55 -7.59
N THR A 517 0.26 3.91 -7.50
CA THR A 517 1.15 4.08 -6.37
C THR A 517 1.74 5.50 -6.31
N SER A 518 2.30 6.01 -7.41
CA SER A 518 3.01 7.29 -7.39
C SER A 518 2.09 8.51 -7.39
N LEU A 519 0.99 8.46 -8.15
CA LEU A 519 0.01 9.56 -8.19
C LEU A 519 -0.76 9.69 -6.90
N LEU A 520 -1.18 8.55 -6.33
CA LEU A 520 -2.05 8.52 -5.16
C LEU A 520 -1.29 8.51 -3.84
N ALA A 521 0.04 8.39 -3.85
CA ALA A 521 0.82 8.36 -2.61
C ALA A 521 0.53 9.57 -1.68
N PRO A 522 0.40 10.81 -2.18
CA PRO A 522 0.01 11.93 -1.33
C PRO A 522 -1.40 11.81 -0.73
N ALA A 523 -2.31 11.10 -1.39
CA ALA A 523 -3.68 10.87 -0.89
C ALA A 523 -3.73 9.66 0.07
N THR A 524 -3.14 8.53 -0.31
CA THR A 524 -3.21 7.28 0.45
C THR A 524 -2.48 7.35 1.78
N GLN A 525 -1.42 8.18 1.89
CA GLN A 525 -0.72 8.41 3.14
C GLN A 525 -1.59 9.11 4.21
N TYR A 526 -2.72 9.73 3.85
CA TYR A 526 -3.71 10.21 4.81
C TYR A 526 -4.67 9.12 5.27
N VAL A 527 -4.87 8.09 4.44
CA VAL A 527 -5.73 6.95 4.76
C VAL A 527 -5.01 5.94 5.66
N ARG A 528 -3.78 5.57 5.28
CA ARG A 528 -2.99 4.52 5.93
C ARG A 528 -1.52 4.91 6.07
N ASP A 529 -0.85 4.30 7.04
CA ASP A 529 0.60 4.39 7.21
C ASP A 529 1.29 3.56 6.12
N MET A 530 1.77 4.24 5.09
CA MET A 530 2.25 3.61 3.87
C MET A 530 3.79 3.47 3.82
N GLU A 531 4.54 3.91 4.83
CA GLU A 531 6.01 3.90 4.79
C GLU A 531 6.58 2.53 4.41
N ALA A 532 6.18 1.50 5.14
CA ALA A 532 6.68 0.14 4.89
C ALA A 532 6.14 -0.47 3.59
N VAL A 533 4.91 -0.13 3.18
CA VAL A 533 4.33 -0.56 1.91
C VAL A 533 5.10 0.04 0.74
N TYR A 534 5.37 1.35 0.76
CA TYR A 534 6.14 2.02 -0.30
C TYR A 534 7.60 1.56 -0.34
N SER A 535 8.22 1.33 0.82
CA SER A 535 9.57 0.75 0.89
C SER A 535 9.62 -0.62 0.21
N LYS A 536 8.60 -1.47 0.43
CA LYS A 536 8.46 -2.78 -0.23
C LYS A 536 8.22 -2.64 -1.73
N ILE A 537 7.36 -1.72 -2.17
CA ILE A 537 7.12 -1.48 -3.61
C ILE A 537 8.41 -1.04 -4.31
N LEU A 538 9.25 -0.23 -3.65
CA LEU A 538 10.57 0.11 -4.18
C LEU A 538 11.49 -1.13 -4.33
N ASP A 539 11.40 -2.10 -3.42
CA ASP A 539 12.11 -3.37 -3.57
C ASP A 539 11.57 -4.18 -4.76
N ASP A 540 10.25 -4.19 -4.97
CA ASP A 540 9.64 -4.83 -6.15
C ASP A 540 10.07 -4.16 -7.46
N ILE A 541 10.18 -2.82 -7.50
CA ILE A 541 10.68 -2.08 -8.66
C ILE A 541 12.14 -2.47 -8.95
N ILE A 542 12.99 -2.59 -7.92
CA ILE A 542 14.38 -3.03 -8.08
C ILE A 542 14.44 -4.43 -8.67
N ASP A 543 13.59 -5.34 -8.18
CA ASP A 543 13.55 -6.74 -8.63
C ASP A 543 12.98 -6.91 -10.05
N THR A 544 12.18 -5.94 -10.51
CA THR A 544 11.51 -5.96 -11.80
C THR A 544 12.27 -5.15 -12.86
N GLN A 545 13.14 -4.19 -12.45
CA GLN A 545 13.91 -3.36 -13.38
C GLN A 545 14.71 -4.19 -14.36
N GLU A 546 14.55 -3.90 -15.66
CA GLU A 546 15.26 -4.59 -16.72
C GLU A 546 16.75 -4.25 -16.79
N SER A 547 17.52 -5.11 -17.48
CA SER A 547 18.96 -4.94 -17.60
C SER A 547 19.39 -3.68 -18.37
N ASN A 548 18.54 -3.16 -19.25
CA ASN A 548 18.74 -1.90 -19.97
C ASN A 548 18.42 -0.65 -19.13
N GLY A 549 17.84 -0.85 -17.92
CA GLY A 549 17.46 0.20 -17.00
C GLY A 549 15.97 0.56 -17.01
N LEU A 550 15.18 0.03 -17.95
CA LEU A 550 13.73 0.23 -17.99
C LEU A 550 13.09 -0.21 -16.66
N VAL A 551 12.20 0.59 -16.14
CA VAL A 551 11.27 0.24 -15.07
C VAL A 551 9.92 -0.05 -15.74
N PRO A 552 9.45 -1.31 -15.72
CA PRO A 552 8.13 -1.66 -16.24
C PRO A 552 7.01 -0.93 -15.51
N THR A 553 5.86 -0.85 -16.14
CA THR A 553 4.68 -0.18 -15.59
C THR A 553 4.06 -0.88 -14.38
N MET A 554 4.42 -2.16 -14.16
CA MET A 554 3.96 -2.98 -13.02
C MET A 554 5.13 -3.51 -12.19
N ALA A 555 4.97 -3.53 -10.88
CA ALA A 555 5.87 -4.19 -9.94
C ALA A 555 5.12 -4.69 -8.69
N PRO A 556 5.11 -6.01 -8.42
CA PRO A 556 5.70 -7.11 -9.20
C PRO A 556 5.00 -7.32 -10.54
N GLU A 557 5.71 -7.91 -11.53
CA GLU A 557 5.09 -8.30 -12.79
C GLU A 557 4.36 -9.63 -12.66
N ILE A 558 3.13 -9.69 -13.18
CA ILE A 558 2.40 -10.93 -13.40
C ILE A 558 2.21 -11.19 -14.90
N ARG A 559 2.38 -10.15 -15.71
CA ARG A 559 2.20 -10.20 -17.16
C ARG A 559 3.23 -9.35 -17.87
N TYR A 560 3.76 -9.86 -18.98
CA TYR A 560 4.60 -9.07 -19.89
C TYR A 560 3.73 -8.20 -20.76
N MET A 561 3.86 -6.90 -20.61
CA MET A 561 3.21 -5.91 -21.45
C MET A 561 4.11 -5.52 -22.62
N CYS A 562 3.62 -4.73 -23.56
CA CYS A 562 4.38 -4.25 -24.70
C CYS A 562 4.04 -2.78 -25.03
N GLY A 563 4.95 -2.12 -25.73
CA GLY A 563 4.78 -0.73 -26.14
C GLY A 563 4.60 0.22 -24.96
N PRO A 564 3.72 1.23 -25.05
CA PRO A 564 3.47 2.17 -23.98
C PRO A 564 2.90 1.54 -22.70
N LEU A 565 2.19 0.41 -22.81
CA LEU A 565 1.70 -0.33 -21.64
C LEU A 565 2.83 -1.01 -20.84
N HIS A 566 4.05 -1.05 -21.36
CA HIS A 566 5.22 -1.57 -20.66
C HIS A 566 6.25 -0.49 -20.33
N ASP A 567 6.36 0.51 -21.17
CA ASP A 567 7.39 1.55 -21.16
C ASP A 567 6.72 2.93 -21.17
N THR A 568 6.42 3.44 -19.98
CA THR A 568 5.83 4.77 -19.80
C THR A 568 6.37 5.42 -18.52
N ILE A 569 6.89 6.65 -18.63
CA ILE A 569 7.55 7.28 -17.47
C ILE A 569 6.55 7.70 -16.40
N THR A 570 5.31 8.02 -16.73
CA THR A 570 4.28 8.37 -15.75
C THR A 570 3.93 7.23 -14.80
N TRP A 571 4.28 5.98 -15.15
CA TRP A 571 4.26 4.79 -14.28
C TRP A 571 5.64 4.54 -13.65
N GLY A 572 6.66 4.41 -14.48
CA GLY A 572 8.03 4.14 -14.03
C GLY A 572 8.63 5.21 -13.11
N CYS A 573 8.08 6.43 -13.13
CA CYS A 573 8.51 7.53 -12.24
C CYS A 573 8.39 7.17 -10.74
N ALA A 574 7.59 6.18 -10.36
CA ALA A 574 7.47 5.70 -8.98
C ALA A 574 8.84 5.44 -8.34
N ILE A 575 9.82 4.96 -9.10
CA ILE A 575 11.20 4.74 -8.63
C ILE A 575 11.86 6.00 -8.07
N ALA A 576 11.54 7.18 -8.62
CA ALA A 576 12.14 8.45 -8.24
C ALA A 576 11.20 9.32 -7.40
N PHE A 577 9.89 9.11 -7.46
CA PHE A 577 8.90 9.89 -6.73
C PHE A 577 8.67 9.35 -5.32
N LEU A 578 8.53 8.03 -5.15
CA LEU A 578 8.26 7.43 -3.84
C LEU A 578 9.33 7.73 -2.79
N PRO A 579 10.64 7.69 -3.10
CA PRO A 579 11.66 8.01 -2.11
C PRO A 579 11.51 9.41 -1.53
N GLU A 580 11.21 10.40 -2.37
CA GLU A 580 10.98 11.78 -1.94
C GLU A 580 9.71 11.91 -1.11
N LEU A 581 8.62 11.23 -1.50
CA LEU A 581 7.38 11.21 -0.74
C LEU A 581 7.55 10.55 0.62
N ILE A 582 8.33 9.46 0.71
CA ILE A 582 8.68 8.82 2.00
C ILE A 582 9.45 9.80 2.89
N LYS A 583 10.40 10.55 2.34
CA LYS A 583 11.11 11.60 3.08
C LYS A 583 10.16 12.70 3.54
N GLN A 584 9.33 13.21 2.64
CA GLN A 584 8.40 14.32 2.91
C GLN A 584 7.37 13.98 4.01
N TYR A 585 6.73 12.81 3.92
CA TYR A 585 5.64 12.46 4.83
C TYR A 585 6.08 11.71 6.08
N TYR A 586 7.16 10.93 6.02
CA TYR A 586 7.63 10.08 7.12
C TYR A 586 9.00 10.51 7.67
N GLY A 587 9.73 11.36 6.97
CA GLY A 587 11.06 11.81 7.33
C GLY A 587 12.11 10.71 7.21
N SER A 588 11.84 9.65 6.47
CA SER A 588 12.74 8.51 6.30
C SER A 588 13.54 8.63 5.01
N THR A 589 14.85 8.44 5.12
CA THR A 589 15.79 8.34 3.98
C THR A 589 16.37 6.92 3.84
N GLU A 590 15.79 5.94 4.55
CA GLU A 590 16.27 4.55 4.54
C GLU A 590 16.34 3.99 3.11
N VAL A 591 15.35 4.29 2.29
CA VAL A 591 15.25 3.77 0.94
C VAL A 591 16.26 4.37 -0.05
N PHE A 592 16.84 5.55 0.24
CA PHE A 592 17.70 6.27 -0.71
C PHE A 592 18.91 5.44 -1.15
N GLY A 593 19.59 4.82 -0.18
CA GLY A 593 20.78 4.02 -0.48
C GLY A 593 20.54 2.84 -1.40
N LYS A 594 19.37 2.18 -1.26
CA LYS A 594 19.03 1.00 -2.07
C LYS A 594 18.52 1.36 -3.46
N ILE A 595 17.78 2.49 -3.60
CA ILE A 595 17.12 2.86 -4.85
C ILE A 595 17.97 3.76 -5.76
N TYR A 596 18.99 4.42 -5.24
CA TYR A 596 19.76 5.42 -5.96
C TYR A 596 20.36 4.94 -7.27
N GLN A 597 21.07 3.81 -7.27
CA GLN A 597 21.66 3.24 -8.48
C GLN A 597 20.60 2.75 -9.49
N PRO A 598 19.52 2.08 -9.08
CA PRO A 598 18.35 1.84 -9.94
C PRO A 598 17.78 3.11 -10.59
N CYS A 599 17.63 4.20 -9.85
CA CYS A 599 17.17 5.48 -10.40
C CYS A 599 18.10 6.02 -11.50
N ILE A 600 19.41 5.99 -11.25
CA ILE A 600 20.40 6.41 -12.26
C ILE A 600 20.24 5.60 -13.55
N ARG A 601 20.13 4.27 -13.44
CA ARG A 601 19.95 3.41 -14.62
C ARG A 601 18.67 3.75 -15.38
N TYR A 602 17.60 4.05 -14.66
CA TYR A 602 16.35 4.45 -15.30
C TYR A 602 16.46 5.80 -16.00
N MET A 603 17.12 6.80 -15.42
CA MET A 603 17.35 8.08 -16.11
C MET A 603 18.23 7.93 -17.36
N GLU A 604 19.27 7.09 -17.31
CA GLU A 604 20.10 6.80 -18.51
C GLU A 604 19.29 6.04 -19.59
N TYR A 605 18.36 5.16 -19.19
CA TYR A 605 17.40 4.56 -20.10
C TYR A 605 16.50 5.63 -20.74
N MET A 606 15.88 6.49 -19.95
CA MET A 606 14.99 7.56 -20.43
C MET A 606 15.70 8.51 -21.40
N LYS A 607 16.99 8.74 -21.19
CA LYS A 607 17.81 9.52 -22.12
C LYS A 607 17.82 8.93 -23.53
N THR A 608 17.75 7.63 -23.68
CA THR A 608 17.66 6.97 -24.99
C THR A 608 16.32 7.20 -25.69
N ARG A 609 15.30 7.60 -24.94
CA ARG A 609 13.94 7.88 -25.41
C ARG A 609 13.75 9.34 -25.81
N GLU A 610 14.68 10.23 -25.48
CA GLU A 610 14.61 11.65 -25.82
C GLU A 610 14.46 11.90 -27.34
N ARG A 611 13.56 12.83 -27.67
CA ARG A 611 13.35 13.37 -29.01
C ARG A 611 13.56 14.89 -28.99
N GLN A 612 13.84 15.48 -30.14
CA GLN A 612 13.97 16.94 -30.29
C GLN A 612 14.92 17.61 -29.28
N GLY A 613 15.92 16.85 -28.77
CA GLY A 613 16.92 17.33 -27.80
C GLY A 613 16.50 17.21 -26.33
N GLY A 614 15.37 16.56 -26.02
CA GLY A 614 14.96 16.34 -24.63
C GLY A 614 13.48 16.07 -24.38
N LEU A 615 12.59 16.18 -25.39
CA LEU A 615 11.19 15.80 -25.24
C LEU A 615 11.03 14.27 -25.15
N ILE A 616 10.11 13.86 -24.31
CA ILE A 616 9.62 12.46 -24.26
C ILE A 616 8.27 12.43 -24.98
N GLU A 617 8.24 11.82 -26.15
CA GLU A 617 7.05 11.70 -27.00
C GLU A 617 6.60 10.23 -27.07
N HIS A 618 6.72 9.54 -25.95
CA HIS A 618 6.41 8.11 -25.80
C HIS A 618 5.84 7.87 -24.41
N GLY A 619 4.74 7.15 -24.32
CA GLY A 619 4.04 6.81 -23.08
C GLY A 619 2.55 6.77 -23.29
N LEU A 620 1.81 6.68 -22.19
CA LEU A 620 0.34 6.66 -22.19
C LEU A 620 -0.27 8.06 -22.14
N GLY A 621 0.51 9.09 -21.75
CA GLY A 621 0.03 10.45 -21.61
C GLY A 621 -1.03 10.59 -20.50
N ASP A 622 -2.10 11.37 -20.75
CA ASP A 622 -3.21 11.56 -19.83
C ASP A 622 -4.23 10.40 -19.97
N TRP A 623 -3.88 9.25 -19.42
CA TRP A 623 -4.66 8.04 -19.49
C TRP A 623 -6.05 8.19 -18.85
N GLY A 624 -7.05 7.47 -19.36
CA GLY A 624 -8.40 7.43 -18.78
C GLY A 624 -9.32 8.60 -19.14
N ARG A 625 -8.83 9.60 -19.89
CA ARG A 625 -9.68 10.70 -20.35
C ARG A 625 -10.70 10.23 -21.40
N ASP A 626 -10.23 9.66 -22.52
CA ASP A 626 -11.04 9.29 -23.67
C ASP A 626 -10.80 7.85 -24.17
N ILE A 627 -10.19 6.99 -23.39
CA ILE A 627 -9.76 5.63 -23.78
C ILE A 627 -8.73 5.68 -24.95
N ALA A 628 -8.32 6.84 -25.39
CA ALA A 628 -7.32 7.02 -26.42
C ALA A 628 -5.92 7.09 -25.81
N PHE A 629 -4.99 6.30 -26.36
CA PHE A 629 -3.59 6.37 -25.98
C PHE A 629 -2.96 7.67 -26.46
N GLY A 630 -2.12 8.25 -25.63
CA GLY A 630 -1.16 9.24 -26.06
C GLY A 630 -1.60 10.70 -26.00
N ASN A 631 -2.70 11.03 -25.33
CA ASN A 631 -3.08 12.41 -25.10
C ASN A 631 -2.03 13.13 -24.25
N HIS A 632 -1.58 14.30 -24.67
CA HIS A 632 -0.62 15.15 -23.96
C HIS A 632 0.77 14.52 -23.73
N GLN A 633 1.17 13.50 -24.51
CA GLN A 633 2.44 12.77 -24.29
C GLN A 633 3.64 13.70 -24.10
N ALA A 634 3.92 14.58 -25.08
CA ALA A 634 5.10 15.44 -25.04
C ALA A 634 5.10 16.37 -23.81
N ASN A 635 3.93 16.88 -23.43
CA ASN A 635 3.77 17.76 -22.27
C ASN A 635 3.95 16.99 -20.96
N ILE A 636 3.15 15.95 -20.72
CA ILE A 636 3.11 15.20 -19.46
C ILE A 636 4.40 14.41 -19.21
N GLU A 637 4.78 13.57 -20.18
CA GLU A 637 5.93 12.68 -20.01
C GLU A 637 7.23 13.45 -19.83
N THR A 638 7.38 14.60 -20.53
CA THR A 638 8.57 15.45 -20.36
C THR A 638 8.57 16.19 -19.01
N ALA A 639 7.40 16.63 -18.52
CA ALA A 639 7.29 17.27 -17.22
C ALA A 639 7.64 16.29 -16.09
N VAL A 640 7.13 15.05 -16.17
CA VAL A 640 7.46 13.97 -15.23
C VAL A 640 8.95 13.62 -15.30
N TYR A 641 9.53 13.53 -16.51
CA TYR A 641 10.95 13.28 -16.69
C TYR A 641 11.81 14.36 -16.02
N TYR A 642 11.47 15.63 -16.23
CA TYR A 642 12.12 16.74 -15.55
C TYR A 642 12.11 16.57 -14.02
N GLN A 643 10.97 16.23 -13.43
CA GLN A 643 10.86 16.04 -12.00
C GLN A 643 11.64 14.82 -11.50
N CYS A 644 11.66 13.72 -12.25
CA CYS A 644 12.50 12.57 -11.92
C CYS A 644 13.98 12.95 -11.81
N LEU A 645 14.49 13.74 -12.75
CA LEU A 645 15.87 14.23 -12.72
C LEU A 645 16.17 15.08 -11.47
N ARG A 646 15.24 15.94 -11.07
CA ARG A 646 15.33 16.76 -9.86
C ARG A 646 15.35 15.89 -8.60
N ASN A 647 14.48 14.88 -8.53
CA ASN A 647 14.43 13.97 -7.39
C ASN A 647 15.70 13.13 -7.28
N VAL A 648 16.28 12.70 -8.40
CA VAL A 648 17.58 12.00 -8.40
C VAL A 648 18.71 12.93 -7.95
N ALA A 649 18.71 14.21 -8.37
CA ALA A 649 19.67 15.19 -7.89
C ALA A 649 19.56 15.41 -6.37
N LEU A 650 18.33 15.47 -5.84
CA LEU A 650 18.10 15.57 -4.41
C LEU A 650 18.61 14.34 -3.65
N MET A 651 18.31 13.13 -4.13
CA MET A 651 18.85 11.89 -3.53
C MET A 651 20.38 11.88 -3.55
N ALA A 652 21.00 12.33 -4.67
CA ALA A 652 22.46 12.45 -4.78
C ALA A 652 23.03 13.37 -3.69
N LYS A 653 22.40 14.53 -3.49
CA LYS A 653 22.77 15.49 -2.44
C LYS A 653 22.69 14.88 -1.05
N GLU A 654 21.57 14.25 -0.70
CA GLU A 654 21.34 13.62 0.60
C GLU A 654 22.33 12.48 0.90
N LEU A 655 22.78 11.78 -0.16
CA LEU A 655 23.80 10.73 -0.07
C LEU A 655 25.24 11.26 -0.15
N GLY A 656 25.45 12.56 -0.37
CA GLY A 656 26.76 13.18 -0.48
C GLY A 656 27.46 12.98 -1.84
N HIS A 657 26.73 12.60 -2.89
CA HIS A 657 27.24 12.42 -4.25
C HIS A 657 27.19 13.74 -5.05
N LEU A 658 28.03 14.70 -4.69
CA LEU A 658 27.95 16.08 -5.22
C LEU A 658 28.16 16.19 -6.75
N ASP A 659 28.98 15.34 -7.36
CA ASP A 659 29.19 15.32 -8.81
C ASP A 659 27.91 14.87 -9.54
N ASP A 660 27.21 13.90 -9.01
CA ASP A 660 25.93 13.44 -9.54
C ASP A 660 24.83 14.49 -9.31
N GLU A 661 24.79 15.16 -8.15
CA GLU A 661 23.88 16.29 -7.90
C GLU A 661 24.05 17.34 -9.01
N ALA A 662 25.27 17.75 -9.30
CA ALA A 662 25.55 18.74 -10.35
C ALA A 662 25.17 18.23 -11.73
N LYS A 663 25.47 16.95 -12.06
CA LYS A 663 25.12 16.30 -13.32
C LYS A 663 23.60 16.30 -13.56
N PHE A 664 22.82 15.81 -12.58
CA PHE A 664 21.37 15.67 -12.74
C PHE A 664 20.66 17.02 -12.69
N THR A 665 21.18 18.00 -11.93
CA THR A 665 20.68 19.38 -11.95
C THR A 665 20.86 20.01 -13.34
N ALA A 666 22.06 19.92 -13.93
CA ALA A 666 22.31 20.46 -15.26
C ALA A 666 21.47 19.75 -16.33
N TRP A 667 21.23 18.44 -16.12
CA TRP A 667 20.34 17.69 -17.02
C TRP A 667 18.88 18.17 -16.92
N ALA A 668 18.37 18.37 -15.74
CA ALA A 668 17.04 18.94 -15.52
C ALA A 668 16.90 20.34 -16.14
N GLU A 669 17.91 21.21 -15.97
CA GLU A 669 17.93 22.55 -16.59
C GLU A 669 17.87 22.47 -18.13
N ARG A 670 18.53 21.52 -18.74
CA ARG A 670 18.43 21.29 -20.19
C ARG A 670 17.01 20.89 -20.59
N ILE A 671 16.37 19.98 -19.85
CA ILE A 671 14.99 19.56 -20.13
C ILE A 671 14.03 20.75 -19.93
N TYR A 672 14.22 21.55 -18.88
CA TYR A 672 13.48 22.80 -18.68
C TYR A 672 13.53 23.71 -19.92
N ALA A 673 14.75 23.93 -20.46
CA ALA A 673 14.92 24.78 -21.64
C ALA A 673 14.24 24.17 -22.90
N VAL A 674 14.33 22.84 -23.06
CA VAL A 674 13.69 22.14 -24.20
C VAL A 674 12.17 22.18 -24.07
N TYR A 675 11.62 21.94 -22.90
CA TYR A 675 10.19 22.00 -22.63
C TYR A 675 9.62 23.36 -23.00
N ASN A 676 10.25 24.45 -22.51
CA ASN A 676 9.81 25.82 -22.81
C ASN A 676 9.97 26.19 -24.29
N LYS A 677 11.06 25.73 -24.92
CA LYS A 677 11.29 26.01 -26.35
C LYS A 677 10.21 25.41 -27.25
N HIS A 678 9.71 24.22 -26.93
CA HIS A 678 8.81 23.47 -27.82
C HIS A 678 7.33 23.60 -27.43
N LEU A 679 7.03 23.81 -26.15
CA LEU A 679 5.66 23.76 -25.64
C LEU A 679 5.10 25.12 -25.22
N LEU A 680 5.94 26.09 -24.86
CA LEU A 680 5.48 27.41 -24.47
C LEU A 680 5.22 28.28 -25.71
N ILE A 681 3.98 28.70 -25.86
CA ILE A 681 3.53 29.65 -26.91
C ILE A 681 3.46 31.04 -26.34
N THR A 682 4.34 31.92 -26.78
CA THR A 682 4.42 33.32 -26.34
C THR A 682 3.82 34.30 -27.33
N ASP A 683 3.52 33.83 -28.57
CA ASP A 683 2.83 34.67 -29.57
C ASP A 683 1.37 34.90 -29.17
N LYS A 684 1.06 36.16 -28.89
CA LYS A 684 -0.26 36.63 -28.44
C LYS A 684 -1.26 36.88 -29.55
N THR A 685 -0.99 36.43 -30.77
CA THR A 685 -1.89 36.65 -31.93
C THR A 685 -3.15 35.79 -31.86
N SER A 686 -3.03 34.55 -31.36
CA SER A 686 -4.16 33.63 -31.20
C SER A 686 -4.88 33.79 -29.86
N ARG A 687 -4.16 34.11 -28.78
CA ARG A 687 -4.66 34.33 -27.42
C ARG A 687 -3.94 35.51 -26.77
N PRO A 688 -4.60 36.33 -25.91
CA PRO A 688 -3.98 37.51 -25.31
C PRO A 688 -3.00 37.20 -24.16
N TYR A 689 -2.54 35.97 -24.01
CA TYR A 689 -1.64 35.47 -22.97
C TYR A 689 -0.75 34.37 -23.50
N ALA A 690 0.39 34.13 -22.85
CA ALA A 690 1.22 32.97 -23.10
C ALA A 690 0.59 31.69 -22.47
N PHE A 691 0.80 30.53 -23.10
CA PHE A 691 0.23 29.27 -22.68
C PHE A 691 1.07 28.07 -23.16
N TYR A 692 0.85 26.91 -22.60
CA TYR A 692 1.45 25.65 -23.03
C TYR A 692 0.51 24.87 -23.93
N THR A 693 1.07 24.30 -24.99
CA THR A 693 0.37 23.35 -25.88
C THR A 693 0.68 21.91 -25.50
N SER A 694 -0.21 20.98 -25.85
CA SER A 694 0.02 19.56 -25.68
C SER A 694 0.92 18.95 -26.76
N LEU A 695 0.98 19.53 -27.93
CA LEU A 695 1.55 19.01 -29.20
C LEU A 695 0.82 17.77 -29.77
N ASP A 696 -0.36 17.42 -29.29
CA ASP A 696 -1.12 16.25 -29.78
C ASP A 696 -1.46 16.37 -31.27
N ASN A 697 -1.70 17.62 -31.73
CA ASN A 697 -2.02 17.93 -33.12
C ASN A 697 -0.95 18.82 -33.75
N PRO A 698 -0.04 18.29 -34.57
CA PRO A 698 0.97 19.10 -35.22
C PRO A 698 0.36 20.28 -36.03
N GLY A 699 0.85 21.48 -35.73
CA GLY A 699 0.39 22.70 -36.39
C GLY A 699 -0.86 23.37 -35.76
N THR A 700 -1.40 22.81 -34.70
CA THR A 700 -2.40 23.46 -33.83
C THR A 700 -1.80 23.75 -32.45
N HIS A 701 -2.15 24.91 -31.89
CA HIS A 701 -1.74 25.29 -30.55
C HIS A 701 -2.98 25.19 -29.65
N ASP A 702 -3.25 23.96 -29.17
CA ASP A 702 -4.29 23.71 -28.18
C ASP A 702 -3.87 24.27 -26.81
N CYS A 703 -4.85 24.76 -26.07
CA CYS A 703 -4.65 25.28 -24.71
C CYS A 703 -5.58 24.56 -23.76
N THR A 704 -5.11 23.43 -23.24
CA THR A 704 -5.88 22.60 -22.32
C THR A 704 -5.55 22.92 -20.86
N MET A 705 -6.47 22.62 -19.93
CA MET A 705 -6.21 22.82 -18.50
C MET A 705 -5.07 21.95 -18.01
N VAL A 706 -4.95 20.72 -18.51
CA VAL A 706 -3.90 19.77 -18.10
C VAL A 706 -2.52 20.28 -18.51
N ALA A 707 -2.33 20.75 -19.74
CA ALA A 707 -1.04 21.26 -20.19
C ALA A 707 -0.54 22.44 -19.36
N GLN A 708 -1.45 23.34 -18.93
CA GLN A 708 -1.10 24.45 -18.05
C GLN A 708 -0.79 23.97 -16.64
N ALA A 709 -1.63 23.06 -16.08
CA ALA A 709 -1.46 22.53 -14.73
C ALA A 709 -0.12 21.80 -14.57
N MET A 710 0.25 20.97 -15.54
CA MET A 710 1.55 20.27 -15.53
C MET A 710 2.72 21.25 -15.47
N ALA A 711 2.72 22.26 -16.33
CA ALA A 711 3.79 23.26 -16.36
C ALA A 711 3.89 24.05 -15.04
N LEU A 712 2.74 24.45 -14.45
CA LEU A 712 2.67 25.20 -13.19
C LEU A 712 3.16 24.35 -12.01
N GLN A 713 2.70 23.10 -11.90
CA GLN A 713 2.97 22.25 -10.74
C GLN A 713 4.41 21.73 -10.70
N PHE A 714 5.02 21.52 -11.86
CA PHE A 714 6.44 21.11 -11.92
C PHE A 714 7.43 22.28 -11.96
N GLY A 715 6.94 23.53 -11.83
CA GLY A 715 7.81 24.72 -11.84
C GLY A 715 8.51 24.94 -13.17
N LEU A 716 7.88 24.53 -14.27
CA LEU A 716 8.43 24.66 -15.62
C LEU A 716 8.14 26.01 -16.25
N VAL A 717 7.26 26.80 -15.64
CA VAL A 717 6.86 28.13 -16.16
C VAL A 717 7.89 29.19 -15.81
N PRO A 718 8.51 29.92 -16.80
CA PRO A 718 9.34 31.08 -16.51
C PRO A 718 8.55 32.15 -15.74
N ALA A 719 9.20 32.80 -14.79
CA ALA A 719 8.54 33.74 -13.86
C ALA A 719 7.73 34.83 -14.58
N GLU A 720 8.24 35.34 -15.69
CA GLU A 720 7.62 36.37 -16.51
C GLU A 720 6.31 35.94 -17.20
N TYR A 721 6.09 34.62 -17.36
CA TYR A 721 4.87 34.10 -17.99
C TYR A 721 3.90 33.47 -16.99
N ARG A 722 4.25 33.36 -15.68
CA ARG A 722 3.43 32.68 -14.68
C ARG A 722 2.00 33.19 -14.62
N ALA A 723 1.82 34.52 -14.59
CA ALA A 723 0.50 35.16 -14.59
C ALA A 723 -0.30 34.85 -15.87
N ASP A 724 0.35 34.85 -17.03
CA ASP A 724 -0.28 34.50 -18.30
C ASP A 724 -0.75 33.04 -18.32
N VAL A 725 0.09 32.11 -17.83
CA VAL A 725 -0.24 30.69 -17.79
C VAL A 725 -1.36 30.40 -16.79
N ILE A 726 -1.39 31.07 -15.64
CA ILE A 726 -2.53 30.97 -14.70
C ILE A 726 -3.82 31.44 -15.37
N LYS A 727 -3.77 32.55 -16.10
CA LYS A 727 -4.92 33.05 -16.87
C LYS A 727 -5.34 32.06 -17.96
N ALA A 728 -4.38 31.46 -18.66
CA ALA A 728 -4.63 30.41 -19.65
C ALA A 728 -5.32 29.18 -19.03
N PHE A 729 -4.85 28.75 -17.86
CA PHE A 729 -5.44 27.65 -17.09
C PHE A 729 -6.91 27.94 -16.70
N LEU A 730 -7.17 29.10 -16.09
CA LEU A 730 -8.52 29.47 -15.68
C LEU A 730 -9.44 29.65 -16.88
N SER A 731 -8.94 30.24 -17.99
CA SER A 731 -9.71 30.36 -19.23
C SER A 731 -10.04 29.00 -19.86
N ALA A 732 -9.18 28.01 -19.73
CA ALA A 732 -9.47 26.63 -20.18
C ALA A 732 -10.54 25.97 -19.30
N CYS A 733 -10.51 26.17 -17.97
CA CYS A 733 -11.57 25.71 -17.07
C CYS A 733 -12.92 26.35 -17.41
N GLU A 734 -12.95 27.67 -17.61
CA GLU A 734 -14.18 28.39 -18.00
C GLU A 734 -14.71 27.92 -19.36
N ALA A 735 -13.84 27.71 -20.33
CA ALA A 735 -14.22 27.27 -21.67
C ALA A 735 -14.84 25.86 -21.69
N SER A 736 -14.45 25.00 -20.76
CA SER A 736 -15.08 23.68 -20.54
C SER A 736 -16.42 23.77 -19.79
N GLY A 737 -16.82 24.94 -19.30
CA GLY A 737 -17.94 25.11 -18.38
C GLY A 737 -17.64 24.51 -17.00
N ASN A 738 -16.41 24.61 -16.54
CA ASN A 738 -15.90 23.99 -15.32
C ASN A 738 -16.21 22.48 -15.25
N ARG A 739 -15.96 21.77 -16.36
CA ARG A 739 -16.02 20.32 -16.42
C ARG A 739 -14.62 19.72 -16.31
N ILE A 740 -14.53 18.51 -15.81
CA ILE A 740 -13.26 17.76 -15.69
C ILE A 740 -12.84 17.34 -17.11
N GLU A 741 -11.80 17.97 -17.66
CA GLU A 741 -11.17 17.56 -18.92
C GLU A 741 -9.76 17.02 -18.66
N ALA A 742 -9.67 16.05 -17.76
CA ALA A 742 -8.44 15.41 -17.37
C ALA A 742 -8.63 13.89 -17.26
N GLY A 743 -7.62 13.15 -17.67
CA GLY A 743 -7.43 11.76 -17.29
C GLY A 743 -6.81 11.65 -15.90
N GLU A 744 -6.41 10.45 -15.51
CA GLU A 744 -5.89 10.18 -14.16
C GLU A 744 -4.61 10.98 -13.84
N ILE A 745 -3.70 11.09 -14.82
CA ILE A 745 -2.42 11.80 -14.62
C ILE A 745 -2.67 13.30 -14.44
N GLY A 746 -3.43 13.91 -15.34
CA GLY A 746 -3.72 15.34 -15.31
C GLY A 746 -4.57 15.77 -14.12
N LEU A 747 -5.43 14.87 -13.63
CA LEU A 747 -6.41 15.13 -12.59
C LEU A 747 -5.78 15.61 -11.28
N LYS A 748 -4.71 14.95 -10.82
CA LYS A 748 -3.95 15.36 -9.63
C LYS A 748 -3.47 16.81 -9.74
N TYR A 749 -2.84 17.13 -10.87
CA TYR A 749 -2.24 18.46 -11.09
C TYR A 749 -3.29 19.53 -11.32
N LEU A 750 -4.46 19.16 -11.84
CA LEU A 750 -5.63 20.02 -11.92
C LEU A 750 -6.07 20.49 -10.53
N TRP A 751 -6.29 19.54 -9.59
CA TRP A 751 -6.69 19.88 -8.22
C TRP A 751 -5.63 20.70 -7.49
N ASN A 752 -4.37 20.31 -7.61
CA ASN A 752 -3.26 21.00 -6.96
C ASN A 752 -3.09 22.43 -7.52
N THR A 753 -3.34 22.65 -8.82
CA THR A 753 -3.29 23.99 -9.41
C THR A 753 -4.44 24.87 -8.94
N LEU A 754 -5.65 24.33 -8.84
CA LEU A 754 -6.79 25.09 -8.29
C LEU A 754 -6.61 25.42 -6.80
N ALA A 755 -5.86 24.59 -6.05
CA ALA A 755 -5.50 24.81 -4.65
C ALA A 755 -4.27 25.71 -4.45
N ASP A 756 -3.48 25.98 -5.52
CA ASP A 756 -2.27 26.82 -5.44
C ASP A 756 -2.65 28.21 -4.89
N PRO A 757 -1.89 28.79 -3.94
CA PRO A 757 -2.19 30.09 -3.35
C PRO A 757 -2.37 31.23 -4.36
N ASP A 758 -1.65 31.17 -5.49
CA ASP A 758 -1.74 32.18 -6.54
C ASP A 758 -3.03 32.03 -7.38
N VAL A 759 -3.68 30.86 -7.34
CA VAL A 759 -4.93 30.54 -8.06
C VAL A 759 -6.12 30.55 -7.12
N ASN A 760 -6.08 29.74 -6.06
CA ASN A 760 -7.03 29.66 -4.94
C ASN A 760 -8.51 29.66 -5.38
N ARG A 761 -8.92 28.64 -6.14
CA ARG A 761 -10.28 28.51 -6.70
C ARG A 761 -10.97 27.21 -6.22
N PRO A 762 -11.22 27.07 -4.90
CA PRO A 762 -11.96 25.91 -4.36
C PRO A 762 -13.40 25.82 -4.89
N ASP A 763 -13.97 26.93 -5.32
CA ASP A 763 -15.29 27.01 -5.97
C ASP A 763 -15.33 26.20 -7.26
N ILE A 764 -14.29 26.29 -8.10
CA ILE A 764 -14.18 25.52 -9.34
C ILE A 764 -14.06 24.02 -9.03
N VAL A 765 -13.25 23.62 -8.02
CA VAL A 765 -13.12 22.22 -7.62
C VAL A 765 -14.47 21.64 -7.23
N LEU A 766 -15.23 22.35 -6.39
CA LEU A 766 -16.57 21.89 -5.95
C LEU A 766 -17.57 21.87 -7.11
N GLU A 767 -17.52 22.86 -8.02
CA GLU A 767 -18.36 22.88 -9.21
C GLU A 767 -18.06 21.68 -10.12
N MET A 768 -16.78 21.41 -10.42
CA MET A 768 -16.35 20.25 -11.20
C MET A 768 -16.80 18.93 -10.57
N ALA A 769 -16.63 18.78 -9.26
CA ALA A 769 -17.01 17.57 -8.54
C ALA A 769 -18.52 17.33 -8.52
N ARG A 770 -19.33 18.40 -8.56
CA ARG A 770 -20.79 18.39 -8.45
C ARG A 770 -21.54 18.38 -9.77
N GLN A 771 -20.85 18.44 -10.90
CA GLN A 771 -21.52 18.33 -12.20
C GLN A 771 -22.47 17.11 -12.22
N GLU A 772 -23.64 17.25 -12.83
CA GLU A 772 -24.62 16.16 -12.93
C GLU A 772 -24.39 15.26 -14.15
N GLU A 773 -23.72 15.85 -15.13
CA GLU A 773 -23.35 15.18 -16.36
C GLU A 773 -21.91 14.68 -16.29
N HIS A 774 -21.61 13.72 -17.14
CA HIS A 774 -20.26 13.20 -17.36
C HIS A 774 -19.29 14.30 -17.87
N PRO A 775 -18.04 14.34 -17.38
CA PRO A 775 -17.45 13.59 -16.26
C PRO A 775 -17.73 14.24 -14.90
N SER A 776 -18.07 13.48 -13.87
CA SER A 776 -18.28 13.99 -12.52
C SER A 776 -18.34 12.91 -11.46
N TYR A 777 -17.84 13.19 -10.26
CA TYR A 777 -17.96 12.31 -9.09
C TYR A 777 -19.41 12.19 -8.60
N MET A 778 -20.17 13.28 -8.54
CA MET A 778 -21.55 13.26 -8.04
C MET A 778 -22.48 12.42 -8.93
N ARG A 779 -22.17 12.29 -10.21
CA ARG A 779 -22.89 11.38 -11.11
C ARG A 779 -22.81 9.92 -10.60
N PHE A 780 -21.64 9.47 -10.15
CA PHE A 780 -21.44 8.13 -9.61
C PHE A 780 -22.19 7.94 -8.30
N LEU A 781 -21.99 8.88 -7.36
CA LEU A 781 -22.59 8.81 -6.02
C LEU A 781 -24.12 8.83 -6.06
N ARG A 782 -24.72 9.67 -6.91
CA ARG A 782 -26.20 9.73 -7.09
C ARG A 782 -26.78 8.46 -7.67
N ARG A 783 -26.00 7.66 -8.37
CA ARG A 783 -26.38 6.33 -8.85
C ARG A 783 -26.22 5.25 -7.79
N GLY A 784 -25.76 5.63 -6.59
CA GLY A 784 -25.60 4.74 -5.46
C GLY A 784 -24.25 4.00 -5.41
N GLU A 785 -23.28 4.44 -6.21
CA GLU A 785 -21.91 3.91 -6.08
C GLU A 785 -21.32 4.36 -4.74
N THR A 786 -20.55 3.49 -4.11
CA THR A 786 -19.97 3.70 -2.78
C THR A 786 -18.44 3.70 -2.79
N THR A 787 -17.86 3.57 -3.99
CA THR A 787 -16.45 3.59 -4.34
C THR A 787 -16.27 4.34 -5.65
N LEU A 788 -15.04 4.67 -6.02
CA LEU A 788 -14.72 5.33 -7.28
C LEU A 788 -14.65 4.32 -8.43
N LEU A 789 -14.89 4.83 -9.63
CA LEU A 789 -14.85 4.06 -10.86
C LEU A 789 -13.49 4.17 -11.55
N GLU A 790 -13.19 3.21 -12.43
CA GLU A 790 -11.98 3.21 -13.25
C GLU A 790 -11.95 4.37 -14.25
N PHE A 791 -13.07 4.66 -14.89
CA PHE A 791 -13.20 5.71 -15.88
C PHE A 791 -14.40 6.62 -15.60
N TRP A 792 -14.40 7.77 -16.23
CA TRP A 792 -15.56 8.67 -16.16
C TRP A 792 -16.81 8.13 -16.87
N GLN A 793 -16.67 7.17 -17.79
CA GLN A 793 -17.76 6.58 -18.56
C GLN A 793 -18.61 5.63 -17.71
N ASP A 794 -19.90 5.53 -18.06
CA ASP A 794 -20.86 4.70 -17.34
C ASP A 794 -20.59 3.18 -17.49
N ALA A 795 -20.06 2.75 -18.63
CA ALA A 795 -19.69 1.36 -18.91
C ALA A 795 -18.29 1.02 -18.40
N CYS A 796 -18.07 1.23 -17.11
CA CYS A 796 -16.79 1.00 -16.47
C CYS A 796 -16.61 -0.47 -16.09
N ARG A 797 -15.42 -1.02 -16.30
CA ARG A 797 -15.07 -2.40 -15.95
C ARG A 797 -14.97 -2.62 -14.44
N SER A 798 -14.34 -1.68 -13.75
CA SER A 798 -14.19 -1.71 -12.29
C SER A 798 -14.94 -0.55 -11.64
N LYS A 799 -15.64 -0.85 -10.55
CA LYS A 799 -16.32 0.12 -9.69
C LYS A 799 -15.67 0.24 -8.30
N CYS A 800 -14.50 -0.31 -8.13
CA CYS A 800 -13.65 -0.14 -6.95
C CYS A 800 -12.23 0.13 -7.41
N HIS A 801 -12.05 1.29 -8.06
CA HIS A 801 -10.78 1.73 -8.60
C HIS A 801 -10.41 3.07 -7.97
N ASP A 802 -9.16 3.29 -7.65
CA ASP A 802 -8.77 4.47 -6.88
C ASP A 802 -8.06 5.56 -7.69
N MET A 803 -7.79 5.33 -8.99
CA MET A 803 -7.05 6.26 -9.85
C MET A 803 -7.67 7.67 -9.93
N LEU A 804 -9.01 7.78 -9.86
CA LEU A 804 -9.69 9.07 -9.82
C LEU A 804 -9.68 9.72 -8.41
N GLY A 805 -9.05 9.08 -7.41
CA GLY A 805 -9.06 9.48 -6.01
C GLY A 805 -8.10 10.60 -5.63
N THR A 806 -7.34 11.17 -6.56
CA THR A 806 -6.36 12.24 -6.28
C THR A 806 -6.98 13.47 -5.61
N ILE A 807 -8.28 13.70 -5.76
CA ILE A 807 -9.03 14.76 -5.04
C ILE A 807 -8.98 14.59 -3.51
N TYR A 808 -8.66 13.39 -2.99
CA TYR A 808 -8.55 13.15 -1.56
C TYR A 808 -7.42 13.95 -0.90
N GLU A 809 -6.30 14.16 -1.60
CA GLU A 809 -5.23 15.06 -1.18
C GLU A 809 -5.76 16.50 -1.00
N TRP A 810 -6.61 17.00 -1.91
CA TRP A 810 -7.22 18.32 -1.83
C TRP A 810 -8.08 18.48 -0.57
N PHE A 811 -8.81 17.45 -0.12
CA PHE A 811 -9.60 17.54 1.11
C PHE A 811 -8.74 17.77 2.35
N TYR A 812 -7.51 17.25 2.39
CA TYR A 812 -6.60 17.48 3.51
C TYR A 812 -5.82 18.78 3.37
N GLU A 813 -5.27 19.05 2.21
CA GLU A 813 -4.38 20.21 2.02
C GLU A 813 -5.11 21.53 1.81
N ALA A 814 -6.28 21.51 1.20
CA ALA A 814 -7.04 22.72 0.87
C ALA A 814 -8.32 22.91 1.68
N VAL A 815 -9.01 21.80 2.10
CA VAL A 815 -10.25 21.89 2.88
C VAL A 815 -9.95 21.84 4.38
N LEU A 816 -9.25 20.81 4.88
CA LEU A 816 -8.75 20.81 6.26
C LEU A 816 -7.64 21.84 6.45
N GLY A 817 -6.91 22.12 5.38
CA GLY A 817 -5.86 23.14 5.31
C GLY A 817 -4.50 22.68 5.84
N VAL A 818 -4.29 21.38 6.10
CA VAL A 818 -3.06 20.84 6.67
C VAL A 818 -2.11 20.38 5.57
N LYS A 819 -0.98 21.04 5.44
CA LYS A 819 0.05 20.73 4.42
C LYS A 819 1.44 20.64 5.03
N PRO A 820 2.21 19.53 4.85
CA PRO A 820 3.60 19.46 5.27
C PRO A 820 4.45 20.47 4.48
N VAL A 821 5.39 21.14 5.16
CA VAL A 821 6.38 22.06 4.58
C VAL A 821 7.78 21.50 4.78
N GLY A 822 8.08 21.07 6.01
CA GLY A 822 9.29 20.32 6.32
C GLY A 822 9.02 18.83 6.41
N ASP A 823 10.10 18.07 6.35
CA ASP A 823 10.05 16.60 6.42
C ASP A 823 9.24 16.13 7.63
N ALA A 824 8.37 15.14 7.40
CA ALA A 824 7.53 14.50 8.40
C ALA A 824 6.62 15.46 9.19
N TYR A 825 6.24 16.60 8.63
CA TYR A 825 5.50 17.65 9.33
C TYR A 825 6.30 18.35 10.46
N SER A 826 7.63 18.34 10.42
CA SER A 826 8.44 19.12 11.36
C SER A 826 8.07 20.59 11.35
N THR A 827 7.77 21.11 10.16
CA THR A 827 7.05 22.35 9.92
C THR A 827 5.90 22.09 8.97
N TRP A 828 4.76 22.74 9.19
CA TRP A 828 3.58 22.57 8.35
C TRP A 828 2.74 23.85 8.29
N ALA A 829 2.01 24.02 7.19
CA ALA A 829 1.11 25.14 7.00
C ALA A 829 -0.32 24.72 7.36
N LEU A 830 -1.05 25.63 8.01
CA LEU A 830 -2.49 25.55 8.19
C LEU A 830 -3.14 26.69 7.41
N ARG A 831 -3.91 26.32 6.38
CA ARG A 831 -4.68 27.25 5.54
C ARG A 831 -6.17 26.96 5.68
N PRO A 832 -6.85 27.55 6.66
CA PRO A 832 -8.29 27.33 6.80
C PRO A 832 -9.07 27.72 5.54
N PRO A 833 -10.20 27.06 5.24
CA PRO A 833 -10.92 27.21 3.98
C PRO A 833 -11.79 28.49 3.92
N PHE A 834 -11.19 29.65 4.14
CA PHE A 834 -11.90 30.94 4.16
C PHE A 834 -12.62 31.28 2.85
N ALA A 835 -12.05 30.88 1.71
CA ALA A 835 -12.62 31.15 0.39
C ALA A 835 -13.70 30.16 -0.04
N SER A 836 -13.99 29.13 0.80
CA SER A 836 -14.95 28.07 0.48
C SER A 836 -16.33 28.34 1.09
N GLU A 837 -17.30 27.53 0.71
CA GLU A 837 -18.66 27.53 1.23
C GLU A 837 -18.84 26.79 2.57
N PHE A 838 -17.79 26.18 3.10
CA PHE A 838 -17.87 25.33 4.31
C PHE A 838 -18.15 26.18 5.57
N GLY A 839 -19.20 25.82 6.30
CA GLY A 839 -19.50 26.37 7.63
C GLY A 839 -18.74 25.64 8.74
N LEU A 840 -18.49 24.34 8.56
CA LEU A 840 -17.72 23.50 9.47
C LEU A 840 -16.80 22.58 8.69
N VAL A 841 -15.54 22.52 9.12
CA VAL A 841 -14.56 21.51 8.69
C VAL A 841 -13.85 21.00 9.94
N GLU A 842 -13.77 19.70 10.10
CA GLU A 842 -12.98 19.09 11.18
C GLU A 842 -12.22 17.86 10.66
N GLY A 843 -11.06 17.63 11.24
CA GLY A 843 -10.27 16.46 10.90
C GLY A 843 -8.98 16.34 11.67
N GLU A 844 -8.27 15.27 11.38
CA GLU A 844 -6.99 14.99 12.03
C GLU A 844 -6.01 14.27 11.07
N VAL A 845 -4.73 14.44 11.37
CA VAL A 845 -3.61 13.75 10.73
C VAL A 845 -2.68 13.26 11.83
N ASP A 846 -2.53 11.94 11.98
CA ASP A 846 -1.54 11.37 12.88
C ASP A 846 -0.16 11.39 12.23
N SER A 847 0.47 12.55 12.29
CA SER A 847 1.78 12.79 11.72
C SER A 847 2.85 11.97 12.45
N PRO A 848 4.03 11.81 11.86
CA PRO A 848 5.16 11.19 12.54
C PRO A 848 5.54 11.81 13.88
N TYR A 849 5.30 13.09 14.08
CA TYR A 849 5.54 13.79 15.36
C TYR A 849 4.36 13.73 16.33
N GLY A 850 3.21 13.22 15.89
CA GLY A 850 1.99 13.10 16.71
C GLY A 850 0.79 13.70 16.02
N LEU A 851 -0.31 13.74 16.75
CA LEU A 851 -1.63 14.04 16.23
C LEU A 851 -1.82 15.55 15.99
N ILE A 852 -1.99 15.93 14.74
CA ILE A 852 -2.51 17.23 14.30
C ILE A 852 -4.03 17.14 14.32
N LYS A 853 -4.71 18.10 14.97
CA LYS A 853 -6.18 18.25 14.91
C LYS A 853 -6.52 19.65 14.49
N VAL A 854 -7.54 19.77 13.63
CA VAL A 854 -8.06 21.03 13.17
C VAL A 854 -9.59 21.00 13.20
N ARG A 855 -10.20 22.07 13.72
CA ARG A 855 -11.64 22.33 13.61
C ARG A 855 -11.84 23.78 13.25
N PHE A 856 -12.42 24.02 12.11
CA PHE A 856 -12.82 25.33 11.58
C PHE A 856 -14.35 25.42 11.66
N GLU A 857 -14.88 26.52 12.22
CA GLU A 857 -16.32 26.75 12.35
C GLU A 857 -16.66 28.22 12.17
N ARG A 858 -17.52 28.51 11.19
CA ARG A 858 -18.12 29.86 11.03
C ARG A 858 -19.23 30.05 12.02
N THR A 859 -19.14 31.09 12.83
CA THR A 859 -20.20 31.43 13.79
C THR A 859 -21.33 32.21 13.11
N ALA A 860 -22.50 32.25 13.76
CA ALA A 860 -23.64 33.07 13.30
C ALA A 860 -23.32 34.58 13.24
N GLY A 861 -22.31 35.04 13.97
CA GLY A 861 -21.84 36.44 13.95
C GLY A 861 -20.89 36.79 12.82
N GLY A 862 -20.50 35.81 12.00
CA GLY A 862 -19.53 35.98 10.89
C GLY A 862 -18.08 35.76 11.29
N ASP A 863 -17.77 35.60 12.58
CA ASP A 863 -16.43 35.21 13.04
C ASP A 863 -16.13 33.75 12.74
N VAL A 864 -14.85 33.38 12.77
CA VAL A 864 -14.39 32.01 12.69
C VAL A 864 -13.78 31.56 14.01
N ARG A 865 -14.22 30.39 14.50
CA ARG A 865 -13.51 29.64 15.53
C ARG A 865 -12.60 28.64 14.88
N LEU A 866 -11.34 28.59 15.33
CA LEU A 866 -10.33 27.68 14.83
C LEU A 866 -9.64 26.99 16.01
N ASP A 867 -9.98 25.71 16.22
CA ASP A 867 -9.27 24.86 17.19
C ASP A 867 -8.15 24.13 16.48
N VAL A 868 -6.93 24.23 17.03
CA VAL A 868 -5.73 23.62 16.43
C VAL A 868 -4.90 22.92 17.48
N ARG A 869 -4.50 21.69 17.22
CA ARG A 869 -3.46 20.98 17.97
C ARG A 869 -2.18 20.87 17.13
N VAL A 870 -1.11 21.45 17.64
CA VAL A 870 0.24 21.40 17.07
C VAL A 870 1.06 20.39 17.86
N PRO A 871 1.56 19.29 17.25
CA PRO A 871 2.36 18.27 17.92
C PRO A 871 3.65 18.82 18.55
N THR A 872 4.15 18.13 19.55
CA THR A 872 5.43 18.44 20.18
C THR A 872 6.57 18.34 19.14
N SER A 873 7.55 19.26 19.25
CA SER A 873 8.69 19.38 18.32
C SER A 873 8.28 19.78 16.88
N THR A 874 7.09 20.35 16.66
CA THR A 874 6.69 20.88 15.35
C THR A 874 6.28 22.35 15.47
N THR A 875 6.25 23.02 14.32
CA THR A 875 5.76 24.39 14.19
C THR A 875 4.72 24.45 13.07
N CYS A 876 3.56 25.07 13.38
CA CYS A 876 2.52 25.35 12.41
C CYS A 876 2.60 26.80 11.97
N THR A 877 2.58 27.06 10.68
CA THR A 877 2.34 28.41 10.14
C THR A 877 0.86 28.54 9.78
N LEU A 878 0.11 29.28 10.58
CA LEU A 878 -1.27 29.64 10.23
C LEU A 878 -1.23 30.76 9.16
N VAL A 879 -1.65 30.40 7.96
CA VAL A 879 -1.66 31.30 6.80
C VAL A 879 -2.99 32.04 6.77
N LEU A 880 -2.94 33.36 6.86
CA LEU A 880 -4.12 34.22 6.88
C LEU A 880 -4.26 34.99 5.55
N PRO A 881 -5.43 34.93 4.90
CA PRO A 881 -5.69 35.76 3.74
C PRO A 881 -5.79 37.25 4.13
N ALA A 882 -5.59 38.13 3.14
CA ALA A 882 -5.70 39.58 3.32
C ALA A 882 -7.08 39.93 3.93
N GLY A 883 -7.08 40.73 4.99
CA GLY A 883 -8.28 41.14 5.72
C GLY A 883 -8.59 40.30 6.97
N VAL A 884 -8.10 39.07 7.09
CA VAL A 884 -8.32 38.20 8.26
C VAL A 884 -7.32 38.53 9.36
N ARG A 885 -7.77 38.52 10.62
CA ARG A 885 -6.89 38.66 11.79
C ARG A 885 -7.32 37.75 12.95
N VAL A 886 -6.36 37.34 13.74
CA VAL A 886 -6.62 36.65 15.01
C VAL A 886 -6.94 37.67 16.08
N VAL A 887 -8.08 37.58 16.75
CA VAL A 887 -8.52 38.52 17.80
C VAL A 887 -8.38 37.96 19.21
N SER A 888 -8.33 36.64 19.36
CA SER A 888 -8.11 36.02 20.68
C SER A 888 -7.55 34.58 20.54
N GLY A 889 -6.99 34.09 21.63
CA GLY A 889 -6.53 32.69 21.77
C GLY A 889 -5.05 32.46 21.45
N LEU A 890 -4.32 33.50 21.01
CA LEU A 890 -2.85 33.41 20.88
C LEU A 890 -2.16 33.42 22.24
N PRO A 891 -1.08 32.67 22.42
CA PRO A 891 -0.25 32.75 23.62
C PRO A 891 0.43 34.13 23.70
N ALA A 892 0.73 34.59 24.94
CA ALA A 892 1.27 35.92 25.17
C ALA A 892 2.62 36.20 24.48
N GLU A 893 3.31 35.15 24.09
CA GLU A 893 4.61 35.21 23.43
C GLU A 893 4.51 35.35 21.90
N VAL A 894 3.34 35.01 21.33
CA VAL A 894 3.05 35.17 19.90
C VAL A 894 2.47 36.59 19.73
N GLN A 895 3.26 37.47 19.15
CA GLN A 895 2.76 38.83 18.88
C GLN A 895 1.58 38.76 17.90
N THR A 896 0.56 39.53 18.18
CA THR A 896 -0.55 39.72 17.23
C THR A 896 0.02 40.31 15.94
N SER A 897 -0.06 39.55 14.88
CA SER A 897 0.32 40.01 13.55
C SER A 897 -0.60 41.17 13.10
N SER A 898 -0.10 42.01 12.27
CA SER A 898 -0.90 42.89 11.44
C SER A 898 -1.89 42.08 10.61
N ILE A 899 -2.96 42.76 10.15
CA ILE A 899 -4.01 42.11 9.33
C ILE A 899 -3.37 41.40 8.11
N GLY A 900 -3.66 40.09 7.92
CA GLY A 900 -3.20 39.32 6.77
C GLY A 900 -1.75 38.83 6.87
N GLU A 901 -1.09 38.91 8.05
CA GLU A 901 0.21 38.31 8.25
C GLU A 901 0.10 36.89 8.81
N ASP A 902 0.96 35.99 8.34
CA ASP A 902 1.04 34.62 8.81
C ASP A 902 1.45 34.55 10.28
N VAL A 903 0.88 33.61 11.03
CA VAL A 903 1.12 33.45 12.46
C VAL A 903 1.84 32.12 12.71
N ALA A 904 3.03 32.18 13.30
CA ALA A 904 3.73 30.98 13.73
C ALA A 904 3.12 30.46 15.07
N LEU A 905 2.56 29.26 15.04
CA LEU A 905 2.02 28.57 16.20
C LEU A 905 3.01 27.47 16.61
N PRO A 906 3.71 27.64 17.74
CA PRO A 906 4.53 26.56 18.30
C PRO A 906 3.67 25.39 18.76
N GLN A 907 4.29 24.30 19.20
CA GLN A 907 3.58 23.17 19.80
C GLN A 907 2.58 23.58 20.87
N GLY A 908 1.38 22.99 20.84
CA GLY A 908 0.31 23.32 21.81
C GLY A 908 -1.08 23.02 21.29
N THR A 909 -2.07 23.42 22.08
CA THR A 909 -3.49 23.39 21.69
C THR A 909 -4.04 24.80 21.76
N TYR A 910 -4.65 25.24 20.69
CA TYR A 910 -5.13 26.61 20.50
C TYR A 910 -6.61 26.63 20.22
N GLN A 911 -7.30 27.62 20.76
CA GLN A 911 -8.69 27.97 20.45
C GLN A 911 -8.68 29.43 20.00
N LEU A 912 -8.63 29.63 18.71
CA LEU A 912 -8.49 30.97 18.11
C LEU A 912 -9.84 31.49 17.67
N VAL A 913 -10.02 32.81 17.79
CA VAL A 913 -11.13 33.54 17.15
C VAL A 913 -10.53 34.46 16.11
N LEU A 914 -11.06 34.36 14.88
CA LEU A 914 -10.62 35.13 13.72
C LEU A 914 -11.77 36.00 13.21
N LEU A 915 -11.48 37.25 12.93
CA LEU A 915 -12.35 38.16 12.21
C LEU A 915 -12.01 38.15 10.72
N LEU A 916 -13.07 38.06 9.89
CA LEU A 916 -12.98 38.13 8.43
C LEU A 916 -12.98 39.58 7.92
#